data_98ad843658e072dcad03ec163120f626
#
_entry.id   98ad843658e072dcad03ec163120f626
#
_cell.length_a   1.000
_cell.length_b   1.000
_cell.length_c   1.000
_cell.angle_alpha   90.00
_cell.angle_beta   90.00
_cell.angle_gamma   90.00
#
_symmetry.space_group_name_H-M   'P 1'
#
loop_
_entity.id
_entity.type
_entity.pdbx_description
1 polymer ?
#
loop_
_entity_poly.entity_id
_entity_poly.type
_entity_poly.pdbx_seq_one_letter_code
_entity_poly.pdbx_strand_id
1 'polypeptide(L)'
;MAAKGLSIVGVALAAMLLQGNAVASAQGVLDKVNLYIGTANDYGQMTPGATVPYGQIQVCPDSKPRQHPGYDYEESRISGFSINRLSGVGGSGCGGNVSIMPDATGEDVRLDKRTEQAAPGYYSVRLNNGVWFTATADRRMAVERFSFPSTMQAVLLVNPGSAFDRVHSSSLRQTGDRVAQGMAVCSNTCGHGSYHLHYRIYSSAPFVMDGIQGGRMRMTFPNLSARYVELRIVVSTGLESELDAMPAEKVWREDFLDIREKASQEWEELLSRIRVEGGTPDQQAIFYTSLYRVFHSPFQVTDDDMVNYLGTDGKSHRAEGFTYYSSWSLWDTYRTKFPLITMLDPLRSSDIMRSLATLYVTGKKDWSTPYECVPTVRTEHAIATLLDAYRQGIDIPNLAEAYPGMVKEVERLGLKSPDQCLEAAGDFWALGQLAGELGFGEDAARWTARGEEIFDSIWPREFMEIDSTYTKMRGNGLYQGTRWQYRWGAPMYLCRMEGMTGRAELASQLTRFFDEELYNQGNEPDIHVPFLFGRLGMPWKTGLVVRPLQTESVTHRYGGNDAYRTPWKGCAFVNAPRGYCPEMDEDDGAMSAWYVFASIGLYPVVVGEASYEVFSPLFDSVDIRVGERTVKVRTVGRTSAGQRLRRVCWNGKTLKEFRITHALLKEGGELTLVY
;
A
#
# COMPACT_ATOMS: atom_id res chain seq x y z
N MET A 1 60.75 23.03 -38.87
CA MET A 1 60.21 24.29 -38.28
C MET A 1 58.79 24.05 -37.81
N ALA A 2 58.50 24.36 -36.58
CA ALA A 2 57.43 23.93 -35.81
C ALA A 2 56.06 24.50 -36.21
N ALA A 3 55.02 23.66 -36.24
CA ALA A 3 53.62 24.08 -36.24
C ALA A 3 52.95 23.66 -34.90
N LYS A 4 52.51 24.67 -34.17
CA LYS A 4 51.78 24.51 -32.90
C LYS A 4 50.34 24.16 -33.19
N GLY A 5 49.90 23.00 -32.67
CA GLY A 5 48.50 22.62 -32.64
C GLY A 5 47.80 23.16 -31.39
N LEU A 6 46.64 23.81 -31.56
CA LEU A 6 45.73 24.17 -30.48
C LEU A 6 44.94 22.94 -30.03
N SER A 7 44.99 22.66 -28.73
CA SER A 7 44.20 21.62 -28.09
C SER A 7 42.83 22.17 -27.71
N ILE A 8 41.77 21.55 -28.21
CA ILE A 8 40.37 21.76 -27.78
C ILE A 8 40.13 20.86 -26.58
N VAL A 9 39.93 21.46 -25.41
CA VAL A 9 39.52 20.74 -24.20
C VAL A 9 38.00 20.50 -24.29
N GLY A 10 37.62 19.29 -24.69
CA GLY A 10 36.28 18.80 -24.55
C GLY A 10 36.08 18.22 -23.13
N VAL A 11 35.15 18.79 -22.39
CA VAL A 11 34.71 18.22 -21.10
C VAL A 11 33.85 17.01 -21.42
N ALA A 12 34.45 15.83 -21.38
CA ALA A 12 33.73 14.55 -21.37
C ALA A 12 33.32 14.23 -19.94
N LEU A 13 32.05 14.08 -19.71
CA LEU A 13 31.50 13.49 -18.47
C LEU A 13 31.99 12.03 -18.43
N ALA A 14 32.91 11.73 -17.55
CA ALA A 14 33.47 10.40 -17.39
C ALA A 14 32.44 9.51 -16.70
N ALA A 15 31.84 8.59 -17.46
CA ALA A 15 31.30 7.37 -16.91
C ALA A 15 32.51 6.53 -16.43
N MET A 16 32.73 6.47 -15.13
CA MET A 16 33.70 5.55 -14.54
C MET A 16 33.14 4.13 -14.63
N LEU A 17 33.52 3.41 -15.65
CA LEU A 17 33.51 1.94 -15.67
C LEU A 17 34.67 1.49 -14.77
N LEU A 18 34.38 1.18 -13.54
CA LEU A 18 35.25 0.38 -12.68
C LEU A 18 35.17 -1.07 -13.15
N GLN A 19 36.09 -1.51 -13.98
CA GLN A 19 36.43 -2.93 -14.11
C GLN A 19 37.19 -3.35 -12.85
N GLY A 20 36.48 -3.73 -11.83
CA GLY A 20 36.97 -4.45 -10.65
C GLY A 20 36.43 -5.87 -10.67
N ASN A 21 37.29 -6.84 -10.43
CA ASN A 21 37.05 -8.28 -10.39
C ASN A 21 35.66 -8.62 -9.86
N ALA A 22 34.86 -9.29 -10.70
CA ALA A 22 33.55 -9.79 -10.34
C ALA A 22 33.69 -10.94 -9.31
N VAL A 23 33.71 -10.56 -8.04
CA VAL A 23 33.03 -11.37 -7.04
C VAL A 23 31.57 -11.18 -7.40
N ALA A 24 30.87 -12.23 -7.79
CA ALA A 24 29.42 -12.19 -7.98
C ALA A 24 28.78 -11.77 -6.65
N SER A 25 28.62 -10.47 -6.45
CA SER A 25 27.76 -9.97 -5.38
C SER A 25 26.36 -10.51 -5.70
N ALA A 26 25.76 -11.21 -4.77
CA ALA A 26 24.38 -11.62 -4.90
C ALA A 26 23.59 -10.37 -5.28
N GLN A 27 22.92 -10.42 -6.46
CA GLN A 27 22.10 -9.31 -6.95
C GLN A 27 21.10 -8.95 -5.85
N GLY A 28 21.05 -7.69 -5.42
CA GLY A 28 20.14 -7.21 -4.38
C GLY A 28 18.68 -7.43 -4.78
N VAL A 29 17.77 -7.50 -3.82
CA VAL A 29 16.35 -7.67 -4.13
C VAL A 29 15.77 -6.43 -4.83
N LEU A 30 16.38 -5.25 -4.65
CA LEU A 30 15.95 -4.01 -5.30
C LEU A 30 16.04 -4.06 -6.82
N ASP A 31 17.03 -4.77 -7.38
CA ASP A 31 17.18 -4.91 -8.83
C ASP A 31 16.00 -5.65 -9.49
N LYS A 32 15.19 -6.33 -8.70
CA LYS A 32 14.00 -7.06 -9.15
C LYS A 32 12.72 -6.21 -9.09
N VAL A 33 12.75 -5.05 -8.45
CA VAL A 33 11.58 -4.17 -8.30
C VAL A 33 11.35 -3.37 -9.59
N ASN A 34 10.16 -3.51 -10.18
CA ASN A 34 9.73 -2.71 -11.32
C ASN A 34 8.60 -1.76 -10.93
N LEU A 35 8.92 -0.51 -10.60
CA LEU A 35 7.95 0.48 -10.13
C LEU A 35 6.92 0.88 -11.19
N TYR A 36 7.11 0.52 -12.46
CA TYR A 36 6.15 0.82 -13.53
C TYR A 36 4.99 -0.17 -13.63
N ILE A 37 5.01 -1.31 -12.93
CA ILE A 37 3.87 -2.25 -12.93
C ILE A 37 2.63 -1.52 -12.43
N GLY A 38 1.52 -1.60 -13.18
CA GLY A 38 0.22 -1.05 -12.78
C GLY A 38 0.14 0.49 -12.79
N THR A 39 1.01 1.17 -13.56
CA THR A 39 1.06 2.64 -13.60
C THR A 39 0.43 3.24 -14.87
N ALA A 40 -0.12 2.42 -15.75
CA ALA A 40 -0.73 2.89 -17.00
C ALA A 40 -2.24 2.78 -16.94
N ASN A 41 -2.92 3.89 -17.29
CA ASN A 41 -4.37 3.95 -17.40
C ASN A 41 -5.09 3.37 -16.17
N ASP A 42 -6.17 2.62 -16.37
CA ASP A 42 -7.01 2.02 -15.32
C ASP A 42 -6.60 0.56 -15.05
N TYR A 43 -5.33 0.35 -14.62
CA TYR A 43 -4.72 -0.96 -14.39
C TYR A 43 -3.85 -0.93 -13.12
N GLY A 44 -4.46 -0.73 -11.94
CA GLY A 44 -3.80 -0.79 -10.65
C GLY A 44 -3.60 0.55 -9.95
N GLN A 45 -3.67 1.67 -10.65
CA GLN A 45 -3.61 3.03 -10.07
C GLN A 45 -2.32 3.32 -9.29
N MET A 46 -1.18 2.82 -9.78
CA MET A 46 0.11 2.92 -9.11
C MET A 46 0.99 4.04 -9.65
N THR A 47 2.04 4.38 -8.91
CA THR A 47 3.02 5.40 -9.31
C THR A 47 4.46 4.93 -9.12
N PRO A 48 5.40 5.43 -9.94
CA PRO A 48 6.82 5.13 -9.80
C PRO A 48 7.55 6.13 -8.88
N GLY A 49 6.84 6.89 -8.04
CA GLY A 49 7.42 8.00 -7.26
C GLY A 49 8.47 7.58 -6.24
N ALA A 50 9.41 8.50 -5.97
CA ALA A 50 10.42 8.32 -4.92
C ALA A 50 9.76 8.37 -3.54
N THR A 51 9.92 7.29 -2.76
CA THR A 51 9.41 7.17 -1.38
C THR A 51 10.29 6.23 -0.55
N VAL A 52 10.12 6.26 0.76
CA VAL A 52 10.70 5.31 1.72
C VAL A 52 9.61 4.45 2.35
N PRO A 53 9.93 3.32 2.99
CA PRO A 53 8.92 2.52 3.70
C PRO A 53 8.13 3.37 4.69
N TYR A 54 6.80 3.27 4.64
CA TYR A 54 5.87 4.02 5.51
C TYR A 54 6.02 5.56 5.45
N GLY A 55 6.60 6.10 4.37
CA GLY A 55 6.83 7.54 4.22
C GLY A 55 5.59 8.29 3.77
N GLN A 56 5.33 9.48 4.34
CA GLN A 56 4.29 10.40 3.85
C GLN A 56 4.63 10.97 2.47
N ILE A 57 5.90 10.94 2.11
CA ILE A 57 6.41 11.53 0.87
C ILE A 57 6.48 10.47 -0.22
N GLN A 58 5.89 10.81 -1.36
CA GLN A 58 6.02 10.07 -2.60
C GLN A 58 6.09 11.08 -3.76
N VAL A 59 7.31 11.49 -4.12
CA VAL A 59 7.54 12.50 -5.16
C VAL A 59 7.38 11.88 -6.54
N CYS A 60 6.43 12.39 -7.33
CA CYS A 60 6.12 11.85 -8.64
C CYS A 60 5.59 12.95 -9.58
N PRO A 61 5.76 12.85 -10.91
CA PRO A 61 5.08 13.75 -11.84
C PRO A 61 3.56 13.55 -11.82
N ASP A 62 2.84 14.64 -11.98
CA ASP A 62 1.38 14.70 -12.10
C ASP A 62 1.00 14.77 -13.59
N SER A 63 0.96 13.61 -14.26
CA SER A 63 0.61 13.54 -15.69
C SER A 63 -0.90 13.42 -15.94
N LYS A 64 -1.65 12.99 -14.92
CA LYS A 64 -3.12 12.87 -14.98
C LYS A 64 -3.75 13.35 -13.66
N PRO A 65 -3.57 14.65 -13.31
CA PRO A 65 -4.09 15.19 -12.06
C PRO A 65 -5.62 15.06 -12.02
N ARG A 66 -6.17 14.78 -10.83
CA ARG A 66 -7.60 14.50 -10.56
C ARG A 66 -8.10 13.13 -11.02
N GLN A 67 -7.22 12.24 -11.42
CA GLN A 67 -7.52 10.82 -11.58
C GLN A 67 -6.56 10.02 -10.75
N HIS A 68 -7.05 9.15 -9.91
CA HIS A 68 -6.27 8.20 -9.11
C HIS A 68 -5.05 8.88 -8.42
N PRO A 69 -3.83 8.29 -8.44
CA PRO A 69 -2.65 8.88 -7.81
C PRO A 69 -1.95 9.95 -8.66
N GLY A 70 -2.59 10.47 -9.70
CA GLY A 70 -2.10 11.59 -10.49
C GLY A 70 -1.06 11.27 -11.57
N TYR A 71 -0.59 10.04 -11.67
CA TYR A 71 0.37 9.59 -12.68
C TYR A 71 -0.28 8.59 -13.66
N ASP A 72 0.09 8.70 -14.94
CA ASP A 72 -0.20 7.71 -15.95
C ASP A 72 1.04 7.51 -16.84
N TYR A 73 1.52 6.27 -16.95
CA TYR A 73 2.69 5.92 -17.76
C TYR A 73 2.54 6.30 -19.24
N GLU A 74 1.32 6.24 -19.79
CA GLU A 74 1.05 6.54 -21.20
C GLU A 74 0.99 8.04 -21.49
N GLU A 75 0.94 8.88 -20.44
CA GLU A 75 0.91 10.33 -20.57
C GLU A 75 2.31 10.93 -20.38
N SER A 76 2.65 11.90 -21.24
CA SER A 76 3.92 12.62 -21.12
C SER A 76 3.77 14.04 -20.61
N ARG A 77 2.61 14.68 -20.86
CA ARG A 77 2.33 16.04 -20.37
C ARG A 77 2.15 16.02 -18.87
N ILE A 78 2.76 16.96 -18.17
CA ILE A 78 2.66 17.08 -16.71
C ILE A 78 2.14 18.46 -16.28
N SER A 79 1.53 18.48 -15.11
CA SER A 79 1.15 19.72 -14.42
C SER A 79 2.16 20.12 -13.34
N GLY A 80 3.11 19.27 -13.00
CA GLY A 80 4.18 19.48 -12.04
C GLY A 80 4.62 18.17 -11.40
N PHE A 81 5.41 18.28 -10.34
CA PHE A 81 5.82 17.20 -9.45
C PHE A 81 5.24 17.48 -8.08
N SER A 82 4.39 16.62 -7.57
CA SER A 82 3.83 16.74 -6.22
C SER A 82 4.48 15.77 -5.26
N ILE A 83 4.38 16.06 -3.95
CA ILE A 83 5.21 15.40 -2.94
C ILE A 83 4.54 14.24 -2.22
N ASN A 84 3.21 14.11 -2.30
CA ASN A 84 2.47 13.10 -1.53
C ASN A 84 1.29 12.52 -2.31
N ARG A 85 0.98 11.27 -2.03
CA ARG A 85 -0.20 10.54 -2.56
C ARG A 85 -0.46 9.26 -1.79
N LEU A 86 -1.68 8.79 -1.80
CA LEU A 86 -2.01 7.43 -1.43
C LEU A 86 -2.19 6.62 -2.72
N SER A 87 -1.26 5.70 -2.98
CA SER A 87 -1.21 4.95 -4.24
C SER A 87 -2.17 3.76 -4.22
N GLY A 88 -2.71 3.43 -5.39
CA GLY A 88 -3.57 2.25 -5.57
C GLY A 88 -5.03 2.47 -5.24
N VAL A 89 -5.39 3.52 -4.53
CA VAL A 89 -6.78 3.83 -4.18
C VAL A 89 -7.50 4.46 -5.35
N GLY A 90 -8.64 3.91 -5.73
CA GLY A 90 -9.45 4.37 -6.85
C GLY A 90 -10.11 5.75 -6.66
N GLY A 91 -10.88 6.17 -7.66
CA GLY A 91 -11.63 7.41 -7.63
C GLY A 91 -10.82 8.66 -7.98
N SER A 92 -11.06 9.80 -7.31
CA SER A 92 -10.33 11.05 -7.56
C SER A 92 -8.92 11.08 -6.97
N GLY A 93 -8.55 10.10 -6.18
CA GLY A 93 -7.25 10.03 -5.50
C GLY A 93 -7.11 10.94 -4.29
N CYS A 94 -5.99 10.78 -3.57
CA CYS A 94 -5.63 11.59 -2.41
C CYS A 94 -4.21 12.11 -2.53
N GLY A 95 -3.94 13.31 -2.00
CA GLY A 95 -2.63 13.95 -2.08
C GLY A 95 -2.49 14.87 -3.29
N GLY A 96 -1.33 14.86 -3.93
CA GLY A 96 -1.01 15.77 -5.03
C GLY A 96 -0.64 17.18 -4.57
N ASN A 97 -0.20 17.30 -3.32
CA ASN A 97 0.08 18.59 -2.70
C ASN A 97 1.46 19.11 -3.05
N VAL A 98 1.60 20.43 -2.98
CA VAL A 98 2.85 21.16 -3.22
C VAL A 98 3.48 20.78 -4.56
N SER A 99 2.72 20.98 -5.65
CA SER A 99 3.20 20.64 -6.98
C SER A 99 4.13 21.74 -7.52
N ILE A 100 5.34 21.34 -7.93
CA ILE A 100 6.40 22.22 -8.42
C ILE A 100 6.74 21.88 -9.87
N MET A 101 6.88 22.91 -10.72
CA MET A 101 7.22 22.74 -12.12
C MET A 101 8.20 23.83 -12.57
N PRO A 102 9.21 23.54 -13.41
CA PRO A 102 10.01 24.59 -14.03
C PRO A 102 9.15 25.41 -14.98
N ASP A 103 9.36 26.74 -15.00
CA ASP A 103 8.68 27.63 -15.95
C ASP A 103 9.14 27.33 -17.37
N ALA A 104 8.18 27.04 -18.25
CA ALA A 104 8.42 26.71 -19.65
C ALA A 104 8.05 27.86 -20.63
N THR A 105 7.87 29.09 -20.12
CA THR A 105 7.55 30.27 -20.93
C THR A 105 6.36 30.08 -21.89
N GLY A 106 5.33 29.39 -21.41
CA GLY A 106 4.06 29.20 -22.15
C GLY A 106 3.94 27.90 -22.94
N GLU A 107 4.97 27.05 -22.97
CA GLU A 107 4.90 25.72 -23.59
C GLU A 107 4.44 24.65 -22.61
N ASP A 108 3.83 23.58 -23.13
CA ASP A 108 3.51 22.40 -22.34
C ASP A 108 4.77 21.68 -21.88
N VAL A 109 4.91 21.47 -20.59
CA VAL A 109 6.00 20.66 -20.03
C VAL A 109 5.66 19.18 -20.20
N ARG A 110 6.62 18.43 -20.76
CA ARG A 110 6.47 16.99 -21.04
C ARG A 110 7.69 16.21 -20.55
N LEU A 111 7.42 14.99 -20.08
CA LEU A 111 8.46 14.01 -19.77
C LEU A 111 9.07 13.45 -21.07
N ASP A 112 10.38 13.38 -21.17
CA ASP A 112 11.04 12.51 -22.14
C ASP A 112 11.08 11.08 -21.56
N LYS A 113 10.05 10.32 -21.85
CA LYS A 113 9.83 8.96 -21.33
C LYS A 113 11.00 8.01 -21.54
N ARG A 114 11.90 8.29 -22.52
CA ARG A 114 13.11 7.48 -22.77
C ARG A 114 14.18 7.68 -21.70
N THR A 115 14.08 8.76 -20.94
CA THR A 115 15.03 9.12 -19.87
C THR A 115 14.47 8.87 -18.49
N GLU A 116 13.19 8.46 -18.40
CA GLU A 116 12.52 8.23 -17.14
C GLU A 116 13.11 7.03 -16.41
N GLN A 117 13.48 7.21 -15.16
CA GLN A 117 14.04 6.18 -14.30
C GLN A 117 13.38 6.25 -12.94
N ALA A 118 12.98 5.08 -12.44
CA ALA A 118 12.43 4.91 -11.11
C ALA A 118 13.06 3.69 -10.44
N ALA A 119 13.41 3.86 -9.17
CA ALA A 119 13.90 2.80 -8.30
C ALA A 119 13.41 3.07 -6.87
N PRO A 120 13.38 2.08 -5.97
CA PRO A 120 13.04 2.31 -4.58
C PRO A 120 13.85 3.47 -3.97
N GLY A 121 13.15 4.52 -3.51
CA GLY A 121 13.76 5.74 -2.98
C GLY A 121 14.24 6.77 -4.01
N TYR A 122 14.04 6.56 -5.31
CA TYR A 122 14.57 7.45 -6.33
C TYR A 122 13.66 7.57 -7.56
N TYR A 123 13.59 8.79 -8.11
CA TYR A 123 12.97 9.07 -9.41
C TYR A 123 13.78 10.11 -10.19
N SER A 124 13.91 9.96 -11.51
CA SER A 124 14.47 10.99 -12.37
C SER A 124 13.90 10.96 -13.79
N VAL A 125 13.91 12.15 -14.43
CA VAL A 125 13.48 12.30 -15.82
C VAL A 125 14.00 13.60 -16.42
N ARG A 126 14.23 13.62 -17.72
CA ARG A 126 14.48 14.83 -18.48
C ARG A 126 13.17 15.38 -19.04
N LEU A 127 12.98 16.69 -19.00
CA LEU A 127 11.85 17.38 -19.58
C LEU A 127 12.17 17.86 -21.01
N ASN A 128 11.12 18.08 -21.81
CA ASN A 128 11.25 18.56 -23.20
C ASN A 128 11.95 19.94 -23.32
N ASN A 129 11.88 20.77 -22.28
CA ASN A 129 12.61 22.06 -22.19
C ASN A 129 14.09 21.91 -21.78
N GLY A 130 14.56 20.67 -21.59
CA GLY A 130 15.95 20.35 -21.26
C GLY A 130 16.26 20.35 -19.76
N VAL A 131 15.33 20.67 -18.88
CA VAL A 131 15.50 20.55 -17.43
C VAL A 131 15.57 19.08 -17.05
N TRP A 132 16.53 18.69 -16.19
CA TRP A 132 16.55 17.40 -15.52
C TRP A 132 15.91 17.54 -14.15
N PHE A 133 14.98 16.67 -13.87
CA PHE A 133 14.37 16.48 -12.56
C PHE A 133 14.91 15.21 -11.92
N THR A 134 15.28 15.28 -10.65
CA THR A 134 15.62 14.12 -9.82
C THR A 134 15.00 14.29 -8.44
N ALA A 135 14.53 13.22 -7.85
CA ALA A 135 13.95 13.23 -6.51
C ALA A 135 14.39 12.03 -5.69
N THR A 136 14.48 12.25 -4.40
CA THR A 136 14.53 11.23 -3.35
C THR A 136 13.66 11.68 -2.19
N ALA A 137 13.47 10.84 -1.19
CA ALA A 137 12.61 11.15 -0.06
C ALA A 137 13.18 10.62 1.26
N ASP A 138 12.85 11.31 2.32
CA ASP A 138 12.79 10.79 3.66
C ASP A 138 11.30 10.71 4.09
N ARG A 139 10.98 10.19 5.26
CA ARG A 139 9.59 9.92 5.70
C ARG A 139 8.66 11.12 5.58
N ARG A 140 9.15 12.32 5.90
CA ARG A 140 8.39 13.58 5.88
C ARG A 140 9.11 14.72 5.15
N MET A 141 10.18 14.40 4.40
CA MET A 141 10.92 15.38 3.62
C MET A 141 11.08 14.92 2.17
N ALA A 142 10.51 15.68 1.24
CA ALA A 142 10.79 15.54 -0.18
C ALA A 142 12.09 16.26 -0.50
N VAL A 143 12.93 15.64 -1.34
CA VAL A 143 14.16 16.25 -1.86
C VAL A 143 14.08 16.25 -3.37
N GLU A 144 13.90 17.43 -3.95
CA GLU A 144 13.72 17.65 -5.37
C GLU A 144 14.87 18.47 -5.93
N ARG A 145 15.46 18.04 -7.04
CA ARG A 145 16.53 18.76 -7.70
C ARG A 145 16.18 19.05 -9.16
N PHE A 146 16.21 20.31 -9.53
CA PHE A 146 15.98 20.81 -10.89
C PHE A 146 17.28 21.32 -11.48
N SER A 147 17.82 20.64 -12.50
CA SER A 147 19.05 21.05 -13.20
C SER A 147 18.67 21.74 -14.51
N PHE A 148 19.04 23.01 -14.64
CA PHE A 148 18.66 23.87 -15.75
C PHE A 148 19.72 23.91 -16.86
N PRO A 149 19.32 23.95 -18.15
CA PRO A 149 20.21 24.30 -19.26
C PRO A 149 20.87 25.69 -19.07
N SER A 150 22.06 25.88 -19.62
CA SER A 150 22.81 27.16 -19.49
C SER A 150 22.10 28.37 -20.09
N THR A 151 21.20 28.13 -21.00
CA THR A 151 20.45 29.16 -21.75
C THR A 151 19.13 29.52 -21.08
N MET A 152 18.74 28.81 -20.00
CA MET A 152 17.47 28.99 -19.34
C MET A 152 17.66 29.72 -18.00
N GLN A 153 16.81 30.72 -17.74
CA GLN A 153 16.66 31.31 -16.41
C GLN A 153 16.03 30.27 -15.45
N ALA A 154 16.60 30.14 -14.28
CA ALA A 154 16.06 29.23 -13.26
C ALA A 154 14.83 29.86 -12.62
N VAL A 155 13.67 29.34 -12.96
CA VAL A 155 12.37 29.72 -12.41
C VAL A 155 11.55 28.46 -12.15
N LEU A 156 10.99 28.37 -10.96
CA LEU A 156 10.06 27.31 -10.55
C LEU A 156 8.68 27.92 -10.28
N LEU A 157 7.64 27.23 -10.68
CA LEU A 157 6.25 27.56 -10.41
C LEU A 157 5.75 26.61 -9.34
N VAL A 158 5.46 27.14 -8.15
CA VAL A 158 4.94 26.38 -7.01
C VAL A 158 3.43 26.54 -6.93
N ASN A 159 2.68 25.45 -6.95
CA ASN A 159 1.23 25.45 -6.78
C ASN A 159 0.85 25.06 -5.33
N PRO A 160 0.58 26.03 -4.44
CA PRO A 160 0.14 25.74 -3.09
C PRO A 160 -1.28 25.14 -3.04
N GLY A 161 -2.10 25.39 -4.06
CA GLY A 161 -3.44 24.87 -4.21
C GLY A 161 -3.52 23.61 -5.07
N SER A 162 -2.46 22.78 -5.11
CA SER A 162 -2.47 21.50 -5.81
C SER A 162 -3.04 20.41 -4.91
N ALA A 163 -3.95 19.62 -5.46
CA ALA A 163 -4.45 18.37 -4.91
C ALA A 163 -5.14 17.55 -5.99
N PHE A 164 -5.28 16.25 -5.81
CA PHE A 164 -6.01 15.36 -6.73
C PHE A 164 -7.53 15.49 -6.56
N ASP A 165 -8.01 15.88 -5.37
CA ASP A 165 -9.40 16.25 -5.11
C ASP A 165 -9.51 17.76 -4.84
N ARG A 166 -10.58 18.20 -4.18
CA ARG A 166 -10.88 19.62 -3.93
C ARG A 166 -9.90 20.22 -2.92
N VAL A 167 -9.43 21.43 -3.22
CA VAL A 167 -8.73 22.29 -2.27
C VAL A 167 -9.72 23.28 -1.65
N HIS A 168 -9.80 23.33 -0.33
CA HIS A 168 -10.66 24.24 0.43
C HIS A 168 -9.97 25.56 0.70
N SER A 169 -8.70 25.51 1.04
CA SER A 169 -7.85 26.68 1.22
C SER A 169 -6.38 26.33 1.04
N SER A 170 -5.56 27.28 0.62
CA SER A 170 -4.12 27.15 0.56
C SER A 170 -3.44 28.50 0.71
N SER A 171 -2.20 28.47 1.19
CA SER A 171 -1.35 29.64 1.26
C SER A 171 0.12 29.26 1.07
N LEU A 172 0.91 30.22 0.56
CA LEU A 172 2.35 30.11 0.47
C LEU A 172 2.94 31.51 0.59
N ARG A 173 3.95 31.67 1.43
CA ARG A 173 4.67 32.94 1.62
C ARG A 173 6.17 32.71 1.77
N GLN A 174 6.97 33.58 1.26
CA GLN A 174 8.42 33.62 1.54
C GLN A 174 8.63 34.11 2.98
N THR A 175 9.46 33.41 3.73
CA THR A 175 9.77 33.72 5.12
C THR A 175 11.26 34.02 5.36
N GLY A 176 12.10 33.76 4.36
CA GLY A 176 13.53 34.05 4.38
C GLY A 176 14.10 33.99 2.95
N ASP A 177 15.37 34.32 2.79
CA ASP A 177 16.02 34.34 1.46
C ASP A 177 15.96 32.97 0.75
N ARG A 178 15.89 31.88 1.51
CA ARG A 178 15.91 30.49 1.03
C ARG A 178 14.76 29.67 1.59
N VAL A 179 13.77 30.32 2.20
CA VAL A 179 12.69 29.62 2.91
C VAL A 179 11.34 30.17 2.52
N ALA A 180 10.42 29.29 2.18
CA ALA A 180 8.99 29.59 2.06
C ALA A 180 8.19 28.63 2.96
N GLN A 181 7.02 29.06 3.40
CA GLN A 181 6.14 28.28 4.26
C GLN A 181 4.71 28.38 3.75
N GLY A 182 4.01 27.28 3.78
CA GLY A 182 2.64 27.18 3.28
C GLY A 182 1.78 26.18 4.02
N MET A 183 0.52 26.19 3.64
CA MET A 183 -0.48 25.23 4.13
C MET A 183 -1.49 24.92 3.02
N ALA A 184 -2.13 23.78 3.10
CA ALA A 184 -3.27 23.40 2.29
C ALA A 184 -4.28 22.60 3.11
N VAL A 185 -5.57 22.86 2.88
CA VAL A 185 -6.68 22.05 3.37
C VAL A 185 -7.38 21.44 2.17
N CYS A 186 -7.45 20.12 2.13
CA CYS A 186 -7.90 19.39 0.97
C CYS A 186 -8.97 18.34 1.34
N SER A 187 -9.86 18.04 0.39
CA SER A 187 -10.70 16.85 0.48
C SER A 187 -9.86 15.59 0.29
N ASN A 188 -10.36 14.51 0.85
CA ASN A 188 -9.87 13.17 0.60
C ASN A 188 -10.53 12.58 -0.67
N THR A 189 -10.23 11.32 -1.01
CA THR A 189 -10.73 10.67 -2.23
C THR A 189 -12.26 10.77 -2.35
N CYS A 190 -12.75 11.00 -3.56
CA CYS A 190 -14.18 11.14 -3.86
C CYS A 190 -14.90 12.22 -3.03
N GLY A 191 -14.19 13.21 -2.50
CA GLY A 191 -14.74 14.28 -1.68
C GLY A 191 -15.16 13.89 -0.27
N HIS A 192 -14.83 12.68 0.19
CA HIS A 192 -15.12 12.20 1.53
C HIS A 192 -14.02 12.60 2.52
N GLY A 193 -14.42 13.18 3.66
CA GLY A 193 -13.46 13.65 4.66
C GLY A 193 -12.60 14.82 4.17
N SER A 194 -11.64 15.20 4.97
CA SER A 194 -10.64 16.22 4.62
C SER A 194 -9.40 16.06 5.49
N TYR A 195 -8.31 16.64 5.05
CA TYR A 195 -7.05 16.70 5.81
C TYR A 195 -6.39 18.05 5.58
N HIS A 196 -5.43 18.43 6.41
CA HIS A 196 -4.65 19.63 6.21
C HIS A 196 -3.16 19.33 6.28
N LEU A 197 -2.38 20.09 5.51
CA LEU A 197 -0.95 19.96 5.40
C LEU A 197 -0.30 21.30 5.68
N HIS A 198 0.59 21.38 6.68
CA HIS A 198 1.54 22.47 6.84
C HIS A 198 2.90 22.01 6.32
N TYR A 199 3.57 22.88 5.56
CA TYR A 199 4.85 22.54 4.96
C TYR A 199 5.81 23.73 4.91
N ARG A 200 7.11 23.44 4.87
CA ARG A 200 8.18 24.41 4.70
C ARG A 200 9.10 23.97 3.57
N ILE A 201 9.34 24.88 2.63
CA ILE A 201 10.24 24.70 1.49
C ILE A 201 11.56 25.37 1.82
N TYR A 202 12.65 24.61 1.79
CA TYR A 202 14.01 25.08 1.90
C TYR A 202 14.69 24.99 0.53
N SER A 203 15.41 26.02 0.14
CA SER A 203 16.12 26.06 -1.14
C SER A 203 17.63 26.12 -0.97
N SER A 204 18.37 25.41 -1.83
CA SER A 204 19.83 25.47 -1.89
C SER A 204 20.38 26.83 -2.35
N ALA A 205 19.55 27.64 -3.02
CA ALA A 205 19.91 28.96 -3.51
C ALA A 205 18.90 30.02 -3.05
N PRO A 206 19.30 31.29 -2.87
CA PRO A 206 18.37 32.37 -2.61
C PRO A 206 17.40 32.54 -3.78
N PHE A 207 16.13 32.83 -3.45
CA PHE A 207 15.07 33.08 -4.44
C PHE A 207 14.22 34.29 -4.06
N VAL A 208 13.43 34.75 -5.03
CA VAL A 208 12.42 35.78 -4.85
C VAL A 208 11.08 35.23 -5.33
N MET A 209 10.05 35.38 -4.52
CA MET A 209 8.66 35.13 -4.94
C MET A 209 8.12 36.42 -5.56
N ASP A 210 8.12 36.49 -6.90
CA ASP A 210 7.93 37.73 -7.67
C ASP A 210 6.63 37.79 -8.47
N GLY A 211 5.64 36.97 -8.12
CA GLY A 211 4.33 37.05 -8.75
C GLY A 211 3.56 35.74 -8.79
N ILE A 212 2.41 35.80 -9.47
CA ILE A 212 1.53 34.65 -9.72
C ILE A 212 1.39 34.44 -11.22
N GLN A 213 1.65 33.22 -11.69
CA GLN A 213 1.49 32.81 -13.08
C GLN A 213 0.57 31.58 -13.16
N GLY A 214 -0.58 31.72 -13.80
CA GLY A 214 -1.55 30.62 -13.93
C GLY A 214 -2.01 30.02 -12.60
N GLY A 215 -2.16 30.85 -11.56
CA GLY A 215 -2.54 30.42 -10.21
C GLY A 215 -1.40 29.83 -9.37
N ARG A 216 -0.17 29.83 -9.90
CA ARG A 216 1.04 29.32 -9.21
C ARG A 216 1.93 30.47 -8.77
N MET A 217 2.58 30.32 -7.63
CA MET A 217 3.57 31.27 -7.13
C MET A 217 4.88 31.10 -7.93
N ARG A 218 5.40 32.19 -8.47
CA ARG A 218 6.64 32.22 -9.23
C ARG A 218 7.81 32.36 -8.26
N MET A 219 8.74 31.41 -8.29
CA MET A 219 9.98 31.39 -7.51
C MET A 219 11.17 31.55 -8.45
N THR A 220 11.78 32.73 -8.46
CA THR A 220 12.88 33.11 -9.37
C THR A 220 14.21 33.03 -8.65
N PHE A 221 15.23 32.47 -9.31
CA PHE A 221 16.61 32.32 -8.80
C PHE A 221 17.54 33.24 -9.60
N PRO A 222 17.71 34.51 -9.20
CA PRO A 222 18.44 35.49 -10.03
C PRO A 222 19.93 35.24 -10.14
N ASN A 223 20.55 34.62 -9.11
CA ASN A 223 21.98 34.41 -9.00
C ASN A 223 22.32 32.93 -8.74
N LEU A 224 21.94 32.04 -9.68
CA LEU A 224 22.22 30.63 -9.54
C LEU A 224 23.69 30.33 -9.92
N SER A 225 24.53 30.08 -8.93
CA SER A 225 25.94 29.71 -9.13
C SER A 225 26.12 28.27 -9.60
N ALA A 226 25.35 27.34 -9.05
CA ALA A 226 25.25 25.98 -9.53
C ALA A 226 24.18 25.88 -10.65
N ARG A 227 24.33 24.90 -11.55
CA ARG A 227 23.35 24.65 -12.62
C ARG A 227 22.09 23.99 -12.14
N TYR A 228 21.90 23.81 -10.86
CA TYR A 228 20.71 23.19 -10.28
C TYR A 228 20.25 23.95 -9.04
N VAL A 229 18.96 23.79 -8.78
CA VAL A 229 18.31 24.16 -7.52
C VAL A 229 17.86 22.87 -6.86
N GLU A 230 18.17 22.70 -5.57
CA GLU A 230 17.62 21.66 -4.73
C GLU A 230 16.61 22.28 -3.77
N LEU A 231 15.41 21.69 -3.73
CA LEU A 231 14.38 22.04 -2.77
C LEU A 231 14.20 20.88 -1.81
N ARG A 232 14.08 21.20 -0.53
CA ARG A 232 13.70 20.27 0.54
C ARG A 232 12.39 20.72 1.15
N ILE A 233 11.37 19.88 1.02
CA ILE A 233 10.00 20.21 1.43
C ILE A 233 9.68 19.32 2.61
N VAL A 234 9.64 19.94 3.80
CA VAL A 234 9.33 19.27 5.06
C VAL A 234 7.85 19.45 5.35
N VAL A 235 7.14 18.36 5.66
CA VAL A 235 5.74 18.37 6.09
C VAL A 235 5.63 18.20 7.60
N SER A 236 4.61 18.82 8.21
CA SER A 236 4.37 18.73 9.65
C SER A 236 3.54 17.50 10.03
N THR A 237 3.36 17.31 11.33
CA THR A 237 2.49 16.30 11.94
C THR A 237 1.02 16.76 12.10
N GLY A 238 0.65 17.87 11.44
CA GLY A 238 -0.63 18.55 11.59
C GLY A 238 -0.53 19.86 12.37
N LEU A 239 0.54 20.06 13.12
CA LEU A 239 0.82 21.29 13.87
C LEU A 239 1.87 22.12 13.12
N GLU A 240 1.56 23.38 12.77
CA GLU A 240 2.52 24.28 12.12
C GLU A 240 3.79 24.47 12.94
N SER A 241 3.67 24.51 14.27
CA SER A 241 4.79 24.68 15.20
C SER A 241 5.81 23.54 15.16
N GLU A 242 5.41 22.33 14.76
CA GLU A 242 6.34 21.20 14.65
C GLU A 242 7.39 21.41 13.52
N LEU A 243 7.10 22.27 12.54
CA LEU A 243 8.08 22.64 11.51
C LEU A 243 9.32 23.35 12.10
N ASP A 244 9.22 23.93 13.30
CA ASP A 244 10.35 24.61 13.96
C ASP A 244 11.37 23.62 14.52
N ALA A 245 10.99 22.35 14.71
CA ALA A 245 11.92 21.26 15.05
C ALA A 245 12.87 20.88 13.90
N MET A 246 12.61 21.37 12.68
CA MET A 246 13.41 21.12 11.47
C MET A 246 14.02 22.44 10.95
N PRO A 247 14.99 23.06 11.67
CA PRO A 247 15.70 24.24 11.17
C PRO A 247 16.58 23.89 9.97
N ALA A 248 17.02 24.92 9.24
CA ALA A 248 17.80 24.75 8.01
C ALA A 248 19.06 23.89 8.20
N GLU A 249 19.78 24.07 9.31
CA GLU A 249 21.01 23.33 9.63
C GLU A 249 20.75 21.82 9.69
N LYS A 250 19.59 21.43 10.19
CA LYS A 250 19.18 20.03 10.27
C LYS A 250 18.72 19.51 8.92
N VAL A 251 17.92 20.28 8.20
CA VAL A 251 17.42 19.94 6.87
C VAL A 251 18.58 19.72 5.88
N TRP A 252 19.67 20.48 5.97
CA TRP A 252 20.82 20.40 5.08
C TRP A 252 21.99 19.55 5.62
N ARG A 253 21.80 18.78 6.71
CA ARG A 253 22.86 17.99 7.34
C ARG A 253 23.42 16.88 6.42
N GLU A 254 22.55 16.26 5.65
CA GLU A 254 22.88 15.18 4.71
C GLU A 254 22.74 15.65 3.28
N ASP A 255 23.56 15.14 2.37
CA ASP A 255 23.42 15.48 0.96
C ASP A 255 22.36 14.61 0.26
N PHE A 256 22.08 14.93 -1.00
CA PHE A 256 21.09 14.21 -1.81
C PHE A 256 21.42 12.70 -1.96
N LEU A 257 22.72 12.40 -2.13
CA LEU A 257 23.15 11.02 -2.35
C LEU A 257 23.05 10.20 -1.06
N ASP A 258 23.40 10.80 0.08
CA ASP A 258 23.25 10.17 1.40
C ASP A 258 21.79 9.80 1.69
N ILE A 259 20.86 10.73 1.43
CA ILE A 259 19.42 10.49 1.63
C ILE A 259 18.92 9.37 0.69
N ARG A 260 19.32 9.41 -0.58
CA ARG A 260 18.99 8.39 -1.57
C ARG A 260 19.51 7.01 -1.17
N GLU A 261 20.76 6.94 -0.71
CA GLU A 261 21.39 5.69 -0.30
C GLU A 261 20.67 5.10 0.93
N LYS A 262 20.34 5.92 1.92
CA LYS A 262 19.54 5.50 3.09
C LYS A 262 18.18 4.96 2.67
N ALA A 263 17.48 5.66 1.79
CA ALA A 263 16.19 5.20 1.26
C ALA A 263 16.32 3.83 0.57
N SER A 264 17.36 3.63 -0.24
CA SER A 264 17.65 2.34 -0.88
C SER A 264 17.96 1.24 0.15
N GLN A 265 18.76 1.54 1.16
CA GLN A 265 19.13 0.58 2.21
C GLN A 265 17.91 0.14 3.04
N GLU A 266 17.04 1.07 3.41
CA GLU A 266 15.79 0.74 4.12
C GLU A 266 14.89 -0.18 3.30
N TRP A 267 14.76 0.06 2.00
CA TRP A 267 14.01 -0.82 1.11
C TRP A 267 14.67 -2.20 0.97
N GLU A 268 15.99 -2.28 0.79
CA GLU A 268 16.72 -3.56 0.69
C GLU A 268 16.55 -4.39 1.97
N GLU A 269 16.66 -3.77 3.15
CA GLU A 269 16.48 -4.45 4.44
C GLU A 269 15.06 -5.04 4.55
N LEU A 270 14.04 -4.25 4.22
CA LEU A 270 12.66 -4.66 4.38
C LEU A 270 12.24 -5.71 3.35
N LEU A 271 12.58 -5.53 2.08
CA LEU A 271 12.24 -6.47 1.01
C LEU A 271 13.01 -7.80 1.13
N SER A 272 14.23 -7.77 1.68
CA SER A 272 15.04 -8.97 1.90
C SER A 272 14.52 -9.86 3.03
N ARG A 273 13.46 -9.46 3.74
CA ARG A 273 12.78 -10.30 4.75
C ARG A 273 12.08 -11.51 4.13
N ILE A 274 11.77 -11.43 2.83
CA ILE A 274 11.39 -12.62 2.06
C ILE A 274 12.36 -12.80 0.90
N ARG A 275 12.96 -13.99 0.81
CA ARG A 275 13.81 -14.36 -0.31
C ARG A 275 13.20 -15.55 -1.03
N VAL A 276 13.12 -15.45 -2.36
CA VAL A 276 12.51 -16.48 -3.21
C VAL A 276 13.53 -17.01 -4.22
N GLU A 277 13.43 -18.31 -4.51
CA GLU A 277 14.23 -19.00 -5.53
C GLU A 277 13.31 -19.77 -6.49
N GLY A 278 13.68 -19.83 -7.75
CA GLY A 278 12.83 -20.38 -8.81
C GLY A 278 11.86 -19.35 -9.37
N GLY A 279 10.93 -19.82 -10.18
CA GLY A 279 10.06 -18.96 -10.96
C GLY A 279 10.78 -18.25 -12.12
N THR A 280 10.06 -17.42 -12.89
CA THR A 280 10.63 -16.59 -13.95
C THR A 280 11.11 -15.23 -13.42
N PRO A 281 12.00 -14.52 -14.15
CA PRO A 281 12.37 -13.14 -13.79
C PRO A 281 11.16 -12.21 -13.64
N ASP A 282 10.14 -12.34 -14.51
CA ASP A 282 8.91 -11.53 -14.42
C ASP A 282 8.11 -11.86 -13.16
N GLN A 283 7.99 -13.13 -12.77
CA GLN A 283 7.33 -13.53 -11.53
C GLN A 283 8.05 -12.98 -10.30
N GLN A 284 9.39 -12.97 -10.30
CA GLN A 284 10.18 -12.35 -9.23
C GLN A 284 10.00 -10.83 -9.22
N ALA A 285 9.95 -10.18 -10.39
CA ALA A 285 9.71 -8.74 -10.48
C ALA A 285 8.32 -8.36 -9.94
N ILE A 286 7.27 -9.08 -10.33
CA ILE A 286 5.92 -8.86 -9.80
C ILE A 286 5.91 -9.08 -8.27
N PHE A 287 6.55 -10.14 -7.78
CA PHE A 287 6.62 -10.47 -6.36
C PHE A 287 7.28 -9.35 -5.53
N TYR A 288 8.50 -8.93 -5.90
CA TYR A 288 9.20 -7.90 -5.14
C TYR A 288 8.59 -6.52 -5.30
N THR A 289 7.96 -6.22 -6.43
CA THR A 289 7.19 -4.99 -6.62
C THR A 289 5.92 -5.01 -5.75
N SER A 290 5.23 -6.14 -5.67
CA SER A 290 4.09 -6.31 -4.77
C SER A 290 4.50 -6.16 -3.30
N LEU A 291 5.60 -6.81 -2.90
CA LEU A 291 6.13 -6.68 -1.54
C LEU A 291 6.52 -5.23 -1.20
N TYR A 292 7.11 -4.50 -2.16
CA TYR A 292 7.42 -3.07 -2.02
C TYR A 292 6.17 -2.24 -1.71
N ARG A 293 5.06 -2.48 -2.41
CA ARG A 293 3.80 -1.73 -2.24
C ARG A 293 3.11 -1.96 -0.91
N VAL A 294 3.26 -3.14 -0.31
CA VAL A 294 2.73 -3.46 1.02
C VAL A 294 3.18 -2.44 2.08
N PHE A 295 4.37 -1.90 1.93
CA PHE A 295 4.98 -1.01 2.92
C PHE A 295 4.88 0.49 2.56
N HIS A 296 4.01 0.88 1.62
CA HIS A 296 3.77 2.28 1.30
C HIS A 296 2.99 3.01 2.40
N SER A 297 2.04 2.35 3.07
CA SER A 297 1.26 2.90 4.17
C SER A 297 1.10 1.86 5.30
N PRO A 298 0.61 2.20 6.51
CA PRO A 298 0.26 3.54 6.96
C PRO A 298 1.47 4.46 7.07
N PHE A 299 1.25 5.77 6.95
CA PHE A 299 2.34 6.73 6.98
C PHE A 299 2.83 7.02 8.39
N GLN A 300 4.15 7.08 8.57
CA GLN A 300 4.77 7.57 9.79
C GLN A 300 4.50 9.07 9.94
N VAL A 301 3.76 9.48 10.98
CA VAL A 301 3.41 10.88 11.24
C VAL A 301 4.40 11.54 12.18
N THR A 302 4.80 10.88 13.27
CA THR A 302 5.76 11.42 14.23
C THR A 302 7.13 10.75 14.11
N ASP A 303 8.16 11.40 14.63
CA ASP A 303 9.51 10.88 14.82
C ASP A 303 10.16 11.51 16.06
N ASP A 304 11.46 11.32 16.27
CA ASP A 304 12.20 11.86 17.43
C ASP A 304 12.23 13.40 17.46
N ASP A 305 12.01 14.05 16.32
CA ASP A 305 12.08 15.49 16.15
C ASP A 305 10.72 16.16 16.25
N MET A 306 9.70 15.55 15.64
CA MET A 306 8.32 16.02 15.63
C MET A 306 7.44 14.99 16.33
N VAL A 307 7.29 15.14 17.65
CA VAL A 307 6.64 14.16 18.52
C VAL A 307 5.16 14.44 18.79
N ASN A 308 4.69 15.66 18.48
CA ASN A 308 3.29 16.03 18.71
C ASN A 308 2.49 15.91 17.41
N TYR A 309 1.25 15.46 17.49
CA TYR A 309 0.31 15.35 16.38
C TYR A 309 -1.10 15.80 16.78
N LEU A 310 -1.93 16.12 15.80
CA LEU A 310 -3.36 16.34 16.04
C LEU A 310 -4.11 15.01 15.93
N GLY A 311 -4.87 14.69 16.97
CA GLY A 311 -5.78 13.54 16.96
C GLY A 311 -7.09 13.84 16.21
N THR A 312 -7.89 12.78 15.97
CA THR A 312 -9.22 12.91 15.38
C THR A 312 -10.18 13.76 16.21
N ASP A 313 -9.88 13.98 17.49
CA ASP A 313 -10.59 14.89 18.40
C ASP A 313 -10.18 16.37 18.25
N GLY A 314 -9.25 16.69 17.37
CA GLY A 314 -8.73 18.03 17.13
C GLY A 314 -7.80 18.56 18.22
N LYS A 315 -7.36 17.70 19.14
CA LYS A 315 -6.43 18.08 20.20
C LYS A 315 -5.01 17.69 19.84
N SER A 316 -4.05 18.43 20.39
CA SER A 316 -2.65 18.04 20.33
C SER A 316 -2.39 16.89 21.30
N HIS A 317 -1.79 15.83 20.77
CA HIS A 317 -1.32 14.66 21.51
C HIS A 317 0.18 14.51 21.31
N ARG A 318 0.83 13.79 22.24
CA ARG A 318 2.26 13.49 22.17
C ARG A 318 2.45 11.98 22.03
N ALA A 319 3.22 11.57 21.05
CA ALA A 319 3.62 10.17 20.85
C ALA A 319 4.77 9.81 21.80
N GLU A 320 4.45 9.51 23.06
CA GLU A 320 5.45 9.17 24.08
C GLU A 320 5.83 7.68 24.01
N GLY A 321 7.11 7.42 23.68
CA GLY A 321 7.67 6.07 23.61
C GLY A 321 7.13 5.21 22.46
N PHE A 322 6.58 5.83 21.42
CA PHE A 322 6.17 5.18 20.18
C PHE A 322 6.14 6.18 19.02
N THR A 323 6.12 5.66 17.81
CA THR A 323 5.89 6.43 16.59
C THR A 323 4.40 6.38 16.22
N TYR A 324 3.76 7.55 16.02
CA TYR A 324 2.37 7.60 15.58
C TYR A 324 2.27 7.44 14.06
N TYR A 325 1.37 6.55 13.63
CA TYR A 325 1.05 6.25 12.23
C TYR A 325 -0.39 6.63 11.92
N SER A 326 -0.65 7.06 10.68
CA SER A 326 -1.98 7.33 10.15
C SER A 326 -2.04 7.04 8.63
N SER A 327 -3.12 7.39 7.97
CA SER A 327 -3.42 7.03 6.58
C SER A 327 -3.86 5.57 6.45
N TRP A 328 -5.11 5.34 6.79
CA TRP A 328 -5.71 4.00 6.79
C TRP A 328 -6.58 3.78 5.55
N SER A 329 -6.60 2.57 5.03
CA SER A 329 -7.56 2.03 4.06
C SER A 329 -7.93 0.60 4.49
N LEU A 330 -8.54 0.48 5.70
CA LEU A 330 -8.66 -0.82 6.37
C LEU A 330 -9.69 -1.74 5.74
N TRP A 331 -10.79 -1.23 5.16
CA TRP A 331 -11.77 -2.08 4.48
C TRP A 331 -11.10 -2.90 3.38
N ASP A 332 -10.12 -2.33 2.69
CA ASP A 332 -9.33 -2.99 1.65
C ASP A 332 -8.25 -3.88 2.28
N THR A 333 -7.47 -3.31 3.19
CA THR A 333 -6.14 -3.81 3.59
C THR A 333 -6.15 -4.79 4.77
N TYR A 334 -7.23 -4.86 5.57
CA TYR A 334 -7.26 -5.73 6.75
C TYR A 334 -7.11 -7.21 6.41
N ARG A 335 -7.60 -7.64 5.22
CA ARG A 335 -7.63 -9.04 4.80
C ARG A 335 -6.26 -9.62 4.50
N THR A 336 -5.30 -8.78 4.08
CA THR A 336 -4.01 -9.24 3.56
C THR A 336 -2.83 -8.42 4.04
N LYS A 337 -2.84 -7.10 3.82
CA LYS A 337 -1.69 -6.22 4.07
C LYS A 337 -1.28 -6.21 5.54
N PHE A 338 -2.22 -6.00 6.47
CA PHE A 338 -1.87 -5.94 7.89
C PHE A 338 -1.39 -7.27 8.46
N PRO A 339 -2.00 -8.43 8.18
CA PRO A 339 -1.41 -9.73 8.54
C PRO A 339 0.01 -9.95 8.01
N LEU A 340 0.33 -9.41 6.81
CA LEU A 340 1.67 -9.51 6.24
C LEU A 340 2.65 -8.55 6.91
N ILE A 341 2.27 -7.30 7.16
CA ILE A 341 3.10 -6.32 7.89
C ILE A 341 3.43 -6.85 9.29
N THR A 342 2.46 -7.35 10.04
CA THR A 342 2.68 -7.89 11.38
C THR A 342 3.60 -9.11 11.38
N MET A 343 3.51 -9.96 10.36
CA MET A 343 4.42 -11.08 10.18
C MET A 343 5.86 -10.63 9.92
N LEU A 344 6.05 -9.66 9.02
CA LEU A 344 7.36 -9.28 8.52
C LEU A 344 8.03 -8.18 9.34
N ASP A 345 7.28 -7.23 9.90
CA ASP A 345 7.81 -6.06 10.63
C ASP A 345 7.17 -5.89 12.02
N PRO A 346 7.33 -6.90 12.93
CA PRO A 346 6.65 -6.90 14.21
C PRO A 346 7.02 -5.72 15.12
N LEU A 347 8.22 -5.17 14.98
CA LEU A 347 8.65 -4.02 15.80
C LEU A 347 7.85 -2.76 15.44
N ARG A 348 7.76 -2.41 14.15
CA ARG A 348 6.92 -1.28 13.72
C ARG A 348 5.44 -1.58 13.90
N SER A 349 5.03 -2.83 13.80
CA SER A 349 3.64 -3.22 13.99
C SER A 349 3.11 -2.88 15.39
N SER A 350 3.95 -2.88 16.43
CA SER A 350 3.55 -2.41 17.76
C SER A 350 3.11 -0.94 17.73
N ASP A 351 3.91 -0.06 17.13
CA ASP A 351 3.59 1.36 17.00
C ASP A 351 2.39 1.61 16.07
N ILE A 352 2.31 0.87 14.97
CA ILE A 352 1.17 0.94 14.02
C ILE A 352 -0.13 0.53 14.72
N MET A 353 -0.14 -0.59 15.43
CA MET A 353 -1.33 -1.07 16.13
C MET A 353 -1.69 -0.19 17.34
N ARG A 354 -0.69 0.34 18.05
CA ARG A 354 -0.91 1.34 19.09
C ARG A 354 -1.57 2.60 18.52
N SER A 355 -1.14 3.04 17.34
CA SER A 355 -1.74 4.18 16.63
C SER A 355 -3.18 3.89 16.21
N LEU A 356 -3.46 2.70 15.68
CA LEU A 356 -4.80 2.27 15.32
C LEU A 356 -5.73 2.20 16.54
N ALA A 357 -5.26 1.65 17.66
CA ALA A 357 -5.99 1.62 18.93
C ALA A 357 -6.26 3.04 19.48
N THR A 358 -5.33 3.98 19.27
CA THR A 358 -5.49 5.39 19.69
C THR A 358 -6.70 6.06 19.02
N LEU A 359 -7.08 5.66 17.80
CA LEU A 359 -8.28 6.19 17.14
C LEU A 359 -9.55 5.96 17.99
N TYR A 360 -9.63 4.83 18.69
CA TYR A 360 -10.78 4.52 19.57
C TYR A 360 -10.80 5.40 20.82
N VAL A 361 -9.64 5.82 21.28
CA VAL A 361 -9.50 6.72 22.46
C VAL A 361 -9.85 8.15 22.08
N THR A 362 -9.39 8.62 20.90
CA THR A 362 -9.61 10.01 20.44
C THR A 362 -10.92 10.21 19.67
N GLY A 363 -11.62 9.14 19.34
CA GLY A 363 -12.89 9.18 18.61
C GLY A 363 -12.73 8.81 17.13
N LYS A 364 -12.60 7.51 16.87
CA LYS A 364 -12.46 6.93 15.52
C LYS A 364 -13.48 7.48 14.52
N LYS A 365 -13.01 7.80 13.33
CA LYS A 365 -13.79 8.20 12.16
C LYS A 365 -13.39 7.34 10.97
N ASP A 366 -14.34 7.03 10.09
CA ASP A 366 -14.07 6.21 8.90
C ASP A 366 -13.30 6.96 7.82
N TRP A 367 -13.35 8.28 7.84
CA TRP A 367 -12.64 9.16 6.92
C TRP A 367 -11.82 10.17 7.70
N SER A 368 -10.73 10.66 7.10
CA SER A 368 -9.91 11.69 7.71
C SER A 368 -10.70 12.93 8.10
N THR A 369 -10.32 13.51 9.22
CA THR A 369 -10.89 14.75 9.75
C THR A 369 -10.03 15.94 9.33
N PRO A 370 -10.55 17.18 9.40
CA PRO A 370 -9.77 18.38 9.08
C PRO A 370 -8.55 18.59 9.99
N TYR A 371 -8.35 17.77 10.99
CA TYR A 371 -7.24 17.86 11.93
C TYR A 371 -6.06 16.98 11.54
N GLU A 372 -6.31 15.90 10.78
CA GLU A 372 -5.26 14.97 10.36
C GLU A 372 -4.39 15.55 9.25
N CYS A 373 -3.10 15.24 9.26
CA CYS A 373 -2.13 15.74 8.28
C CYS A 373 -1.99 14.83 7.04
N VAL A 374 -2.66 13.69 7.04
CA VAL A 374 -2.63 12.69 5.97
C VAL A 374 -4.03 12.17 5.67
N PRO A 375 -4.30 11.75 4.43
CA PRO A 375 -5.60 11.21 4.07
C PRO A 375 -5.82 9.82 4.68
N THR A 376 -6.98 9.61 5.31
CA THR A 376 -7.51 8.30 5.73
C THR A 376 -8.77 8.03 4.92
N VAL A 377 -8.83 6.88 4.28
CA VAL A 377 -9.92 6.52 3.35
C VAL A 377 -11.05 5.80 4.08
N ARG A 378 -10.74 4.73 4.80
CA ARG A 378 -11.71 3.90 5.52
C ARG A 378 -11.01 3.24 6.71
N THR A 379 -11.72 3.09 7.83
CA THR A 379 -11.18 2.46 9.06
C THR A 379 -12.05 1.32 9.59
N GLU A 380 -12.96 0.80 8.79
CA GLU A 380 -13.76 -0.38 9.11
C GLU A 380 -12.85 -1.60 9.33
N HIS A 381 -13.27 -2.56 10.15
CA HIS A 381 -12.54 -3.80 10.50
C HIS A 381 -11.25 -3.59 11.29
N ALA A 382 -11.06 -2.40 11.92
CA ALA A 382 -9.93 -2.15 12.80
C ALA A 382 -9.87 -3.13 13.98
N ILE A 383 -11.02 -3.58 14.50
CA ILE A 383 -11.10 -4.55 15.59
C ILE A 383 -10.50 -5.89 15.18
N ALA A 384 -10.84 -6.40 13.98
CA ALA A 384 -10.28 -7.64 13.46
C ALA A 384 -8.77 -7.53 13.22
N THR A 385 -8.29 -6.37 12.73
CA THR A 385 -6.86 -6.08 12.54
C THR A 385 -6.10 -6.10 13.87
N LEU A 386 -6.64 -5.43 14.90
CA LEU A 386 -6.05 -5.40 16.24
C LEU A 386 -6.03 -6.78 16.91
N LEU A 387 -7.13 -7.55 16.77
CA LEU A 387 -7.18 -8.92 17.27
C LEU A 387 -6.13 -9.83 16.62
N ASP A 388 -5.99 -9.74 15.29
CA ASP A 388 -5.02 -10.54 14.55
C ASP A 388 -3.59 -10.25 14.98
N ALA A 389 -3.25 -8.94 15.04
CA ALA A 389 -1.93 -8.49 15.50
C ALA A 389 -1.65 -8.93 16.95
N TYR A 390 -2.63 -8.77 17.84
CA TYR A 390 -2.51 -9.20 19.24
C TYR A 390 -2.23 -10.71 19.34
N ARG A 391 -2.98 -11.53 18.61
CA ARG A 391 -2.78 -13.00 18.56
C ARG A 391 -1.50 -13.41 17.83
N GLN A 392 -0.97 -12.59 16.95
CA GLN A 392 0.38 -12.76 16.42
C GLN A 392 1.46 -12.41 17.44
N GLY A 393 1.08 -11.86 18.59
CA GLY A 393 1.98 -11.51 19.70
C GLY A 393 2.63 -10.13 19.55
N ILE A 394 1.96 -9.22 18.86
CA ILE A 394 2.32 -7.81 18.81
C ILE A 394 1.88 -7.15 20.12
N ASP A 395 2.78 -6.41 20.76
CA ASP A 395 2.46 -5.62 21.95
C ASP A 395 1.65 -4.38 21.58
N ILE A 396 0.46 -4.24 22.17
CA ILE A 396 -0.46 -3.10 21.94
C ILE A 396 -0.86 -2.53 23.30
N PRO A 397 -0.03 -1.65 23.89
CA PRO A 397 -0.17 -1.24 25.28
C PRO A 397 -1.50 -0.56 25.64
N ASN A 398 -2.12 0.14 24.68
CA ASN A 398 -3.39 0.86 24.87
C ASN A 398 -4.63 0.07 24.41
N LEU A 399 -4.51 -1.24 24.16
CA LEU A 399 -5.62 -2.06 23.62
C LEU A 399 -6.82 -2.11 24.59
N ALA A 400 -6.57 -2.27 25.88
CA ALA A 400 -7.61 -2.26 26.90
C ALA A 400 -8.29 -0.87 27.05
N GLU A 401 -7.54 0.21 26.88
CA GLU A 401 -8.07 1.58 26.88
C GLU A 401 -8.96 1.85 25.67
N ALA A 402 -8.62 1.26 24.51
CA ALA A 402 -9.39 1.39 23.27
C ALA A 402 -10.71 0.61 23.29
N TYR A 403 -10.82 -0.44 24.12
CA TYR A 403 -11.96 -1.36 24.13
C TYR A 403 -13.35 -0.67 24.27
N PRO A 404 -13.56 0.33 25.17
CA PRO A 404 -14.86 1.04 25.23
C PRO A 404 -15.22 1.79 23.94
N GLY A 405 -14.22 2.22 23.16
CA GLY A 405 -14.43 2.82 21.84
C GLY A 405 -14.87 1.80 20.80
N MET A 406 -14.30 0.60 20.84
CA MET A 406 -14.68 -0.51 19.98
C MET A 406 -16.11 -0.98 20.23
N VAL A 407 -16.53 -1.06 21.51
CA VAL A 407 -17.91 -1.33 21.88
C VAL A 407 -18.87 -0.31 21.26
N LYS A 408 -18.56 0.98 21.38
CA LYS A 408 -19.37 2.04 20.77
C LYS A 408 -19.44 1.95 19.24
N GLU A 409 -18.39 1.47 18.58
CA GLU A 409 -18.40 1.27 17.14
C GLU A 409 -19.38 0.15 16.75
N VAL A 410 -19.23 -1.04 17.30
CA VAL A 410 -20.08 -2.18 16.91
C VAL A 410 -21.58 -1.94 17.22
N GLU A 411 -21.90 -1.18 18.27
CA GLU A 411 -23.28 -0.79 18.59
C GLU A 411 -23.90 0.18 17.57
N ARG A 412 -23.08 0.79 16.67
CA ARG A 412 -23.51 1.75 15.64
C ARG A 412 -23.41 1.19 14.22
N LEU A 413 -22.92 -0.05 14.05
CA LEU A 413 -22.76 -0.63 12.73
C LEU A 413 -24.09 -0.69 11.97
N GLY A 414 -24.01 -0.41 10.67
CA GLY A 414 -25.17 -0.53 9.77
C GLY A 414 -25.54 -1.98 9.54
N LEU A 415 -26.84 -2.28 9.56
CA LEU A 415 -27.39 -3.61 9.28
C LEU A 415 -28.47 -3.51 8.18
N LYS A 416 -28.23 -2.66 7.17
CA LYS A 416 -29.24 -2.33 6.15
C LYS A 416 -29.16 -3.22 4.92
N SER A 417 -27.97 -3.63 4.52
CA SER A 417 -27.73 -4.48 3.36
C SER A 417 -27.08 -5.80 3.79
N PRO A 418 -27.16 -6.86 2.96
CA PRO A 418 -26.62 -8.17 3.31
C PRO A 418 -25.09 -8.18 3.58
N ASP A 419 -24.31 -7.40 2.83
CA ASP A 419 -22.88 -7.20 3.05
C ASP A 419 -22.59 -6.55 4.39
N GLN A 420 -23.27 -5.44 4.72
CA GLN A 420 -23.13 -4.78 6.03
C GLN A 420 -23.45 -5.74 7.19
N CYS A 421 -24.44 -6.60 7.03
CA CYS A 421 -24.76 -7.60 8.05
C CYS A 421 -23.64 -8.64 8.20
N LEU A 422 -23.06 -9.14 7.11
CA LEU A 422 -21.95 -10.10 7.17
C LEU A 422 -20.69 -9.47 7.76
N GLU A 423 -20.36 -8.26 7.35
CA GLU A 423 -19.22 -7.50 7.85
C GLU A 423 -19.40 -7.18 9.34
N ALA A 424 -20.58 -6.70 9.75
CA ALA A 424 -20.90 -6.47 11.16
C ALA A 424 -20.83 -7.76 12.00
N ALA A 425 -21.32 -8.89 11.49
CA ALA A 425 -21.19 -10.16 12.17
C ALA A 425 -19.73 -10.54 12.41
N GLY A 426 -18.85 -10.25 11.44
CA GLY A 426 -17.40 -10.41 11.56
C GLY A 426 -16.78 -9.50 12.63
N ASP A 427 -17.17 -8.23 12.68
CA ASP A 427 -16.67 -7.29 13.68
C ASP A 427 -17.17 -7.63 15.10
N PHE A 428 -18.42 -8.08 15.25
CA PHE A 428 -18.93 -8.62 16.52
C PHE A 428 -18.18 -9.87 16.97
N TRP A 429 -17.89 -10.80 16.03
CA TRP A 429 -17.04 -11.96 16.31
C TRP A 429 -15.66 -11.52 16.81
N ALA A 430 -15.01 -10.61 16.09
CA ALA A 430 -13.68 -10.12 16.45
C ALA A 430 -13.66 -9.45 17.82
N LEU A 431 -14.68 -8.62 18.13
CA LEU A 431 -14.82 -7.99 19.44
C LEU A 431 -15.06 -9.00 20.55
N GLY A 432 -15.89 -10.03 20.30
CA GLY A 432 -16.12 -11.12 21.25
C GLY A 432 -14.85 -11.91 21.56
N GLN A 433 -14.04 -12.21 20.54
CA GLN A 433 -12.74 -12.86 20.70
C GLN A 433 -11.77 -11.97 21.50
N LEU A 434 -11.69 -10.68 21.13
CA LEU A 434 -10.81 -9.71 21.81
C LEU A 434 -11.21 -9.52 23.27
N ALA A 435 -12.49 -9.43 23.57
CA ALA A 435 -13.02 -9.35 24.94
C ALA A 435 -12.57 -10.56 25.77
N GLY A 436 -12.59 -11.77 25.19
CA GLY A 436 -12.08 -12.98 25.83
C GLY A 436 -10.58 -12.91 26.16
N GLU A 437 -9.76 -12.43 25.21
CA GLU A 437 -8.32 -12.22 25.40
C GLU A 437 -8.01 -11.18 26.49
N LEU A 438 -8.85 -10.14 26.60
CA LEU A 438 -8.71 -9.08 27.63
C LEU A 438 -9.33 -9.45 28.99
N GLY A 439 -9.94 -10.63 29.11
CA GLY A 439 -10.56 -11.10 30.36
C GLY A 439 -11.98 -10.58 30.63
N PHE A 440 -12.65 -9.96 29.65
CA PHE A 440 -14.05 -9.49 29.74
C PHE A 440 -15.04 -10.59 29.35
N GLY A 441 -15.13 -11.64 30.18
CA GLY A 441 -15.86 -12.87 29.85
C GLY A 441 -17.35 -12.71 29.54
N GLU A 442 -18.08 -11.81 30.22
CA GLU A 442 -19.48 -11.51 29.93
C GLU A 442 -19.65 -10.85 28.56
N ASP A 443 -18.79 -9.88 28.23
CA ASP A 443 -18.77 -9.22 26.92
C ASP A 443 -18.35 -10.19 25.81
N ALA A 444 -17.40 -11.08 26.07
CA ALA A 444 -16.99 -12.10 25.11
C ALA A 444 -18.17 -12.98 24.67
N ALA A 445 -18.95 -13.45 25.63
CA ALA A 445 -20.15 -14.25 25.35
C ALA A 445 -21.24 -13.42 24.63
N ARG A 446 -21.48 -12.19 25.09
CA ARG A 446 -22.47 -11.26 24.52
C ARG A 446 -22.19 -10.95 23.06
N TRP A 447 -20.97 -10.53 22.74
CA TRP A 447 -20.62 -10.10 21.39
C TRP A 447 -20.52 -11.28 20.41
N THR A 448 -20.00 -12.42 20.86
CA THR A 448 -20.01 -13.67 20.06
C THR A 448 -21.43 -14.07 19.70
N ALA A 449 -22.34 -14.12 20.69
CA ALA A 449 -23.75 -14.46 20.46
C ALA A 449 -24.44 -13.46 19.52
N ARG A 450 -24.12 -12.16 19.61
CA ARG A 450 -24.68 -11.15 18.72
C ARG A 450 -24.22 -11.32 17.28
N GLY A 451 -22.93 -11.58 17.04
CA GLY A 451 -22.41 -11.88 15.71
C GLY A 451 -23.05 -13.12 15.10
N GLU A 452 -23.21 -14.19 15.88
CA GLU A 452 -23.90 -15.40 15.46
C GLU A 452 -25.38 -15.16 15.11
N GLU A 453 -26.10 -14.40 15.93
CA GLU A 453 -27.49 -14.03 15.67
C GLU A 453 -27.65 -13.29 14.33
N ILE A 454 -26.81 -12.31 14.08
CA ILE A 454 -26.81 -11.54 12.81
C ILE A 454 -26.54 -12.49 11.64
N PHE A 455 -25.47 -13.30 11.75
CA PHE A 455 -25.11 -14.25 10.70
C PHE A 455 -26.24 -15.25 10.42
N ASP A 456 -26.83 -15.87 11.45
CA ASP A 456 -27.91 -16.85 11.32
C ASP A 456 -29.20 -16.25 10.76
N SER A 457 -29.42 -14.96 10.93
CA SER A 457 -30.56 -14.25 10.36
C SER A 457 -30.38 -13.89 8.88
N ILE A 458 -29.16 -13.54 8.46
CA ILE A 458 -28.92 -13.00 7.12
C ILE A 458 -28.46 -14.06 6.11
N TRP A 459 -27.53 -14.95 6.52
CA TRP A 459 -26.90 -15.87 5.58
C TRP A 459 -27.89 -16.88 4.97
N PRO A 460 -28.77 -17.54 5.73
CA PRO A 460 -29.76 -18.45 5.13
C PRO A 460 -30.73 -17.73 4.20
N ARG A 461 -31.14 -16.53 4.56
CA ARG A 461 -32.13 -15.75 3.79
C ARG A 461 -31.56 -15.25 2.46
N GLU A 462 -30.33 -14.74 2.47
CA GLU A 462 -29.77 -14.05 1.32
C GLU A 462 -28.81 -14.92 0.49
N PHE A 463 -28.19 -15.94 1.10
CA PHE A 463 -27.06 -16.64 0.48
C PHE A 463 -27.21 -18.17 0.40
N MET A 464 -28.27 -18.78 0.98
CA MET A 464 -28.44 -20.23 0.93
C MET A 464 -29.02 -20.71 -0.41
N GLU A 465 -30.07 -20.06 -0.89
CA GLU A 465 -30.70 -20.40 -2.18
C GLU A 465 -30.03 -19.65 -3.32
N ILE A 466 -29.58 -20.41 -4.32
CA ILE A 466 -28.89 -19.86 -5.51
C ILE A 466 -29.91 -19.70 -6.64
N ASP A 467 -30.24 -18.48 -6.99
CA ASP A 467 -31.17 -18.11 -8.06
C ASP A 467 -30.49 -17.37 -9.24
N SER A 468 -31.25 -16.97 -10.24
CA SER A 468 -30.75 -16.29 -11.45
C SER A 468 -30.16 -14.88 -11.17
N THR A 469 -30.43 -14.29 -10.00
CA THR A 469 -29.89 -12.94 -9.64
C THR A 469 -28.56 -13.03 -8.92
N TYR A 470 -28.06 -14.21 -8.63
CA TYR A 470 -26.88 -14.44 -7.82
C TYR A 470 -25.58 -13.89 -8.42
N THR A 471 -25.53 -13.73 -9.74
CA THR A 471 -24.41 -13.15 -10.49
C THR A 471 -24.55 -11.65 -10.73
N LYS A 472 -25.64 -11.02 -10.26
CA LYS A 472 -25.88 -9.59 -10.48
C LYS A 472 -25.01 -8.75 -9.53
N MET A 473 -24.15 -7.91 -10.12
CA MET A 473 -23.38 -6.92 -9.38
C MET A 473 -24.30 -5.96 -8.61
N ARG A 474 -23.96 -5.70 -7.35
CA ARG A 474 -24.73 -4.86 -6.43
C ARG A 474 -26.19 -5.29 -6.26
N GLY A 475 -26.48 -6.57 -6.53
CA GLY A 475 -27.80 -7.15 -6.29
C GLY A 475 -28.16 -7.08 -4.81
N ASN A 476 -29.45 -6.80 -4.48
CA ASN A 476 -29.94 -6.66 -3.11
C ASN A 476 -29.20 -5.57 -2.27
N GLY A 477 -28.62 -4.57 -2.91
CA GLY A 477 -27.91 -3.49 -2.24
C GLY A 477 -26.48 -3.82 -1.78
N LEU A 478 -25.92 -4.92 -2.26
CA LEU A 478 -24.53 -5.30 -1.99
C LEU A 478 -23.54 -4.24 -2.48
N TYR A 479 -22.50 -3.98 -1.73
CA TYR A 479 -21.44 -3.06 -2.09
C TYR A 479 -20.40 -3.76 -2.96
N GLN A 480 -20.20 -3.27 -4.19
CA GLN A 480 -19.12 -3.69 -5.09
C GLN A 480 -18.96 -5.21 -5.33
N GLY A 481 -20.04 -5.99 -5.20
CA GLY A 481 -19.94 -7.44 -5.35
C GLY A 481 -21.28 -8.09 -5.73
N THR A 482 -21.22 -9.40 -5.95
CA THR A 482 -22.38 -10.26 -6.23
C THR A 482 -22.73 -11.10 -4.99
N ARG A 483 -23.91 -11.71 -5.00
CA ARG A 483 -24.28 -12.66 -3.95
C ARG A 483 -23.36 -13.89 -3.92
N TRP A 484 -22.83 -14.34 -5.05
CA TRP A 484 -21.80 -15.39 -5.10
C TRP A 484 -20.54 -15.04 -4.34
N GLN A 485 -20.06 -13.81 -4.49
CA GLN A 485 -18.84 -13.32 -3.84
C GLN A 485 -19.07 -13.15 -2.33
N TYR A 486 -20.12 -12.42 -1.95
CA TYR A 486 -20.47 -12.19 -0.53
C TYR A 486 -20.95 -13.41 0.23
N ARG A 487 -21.41 -14.49 -0.45
CA ARG A 487 -21.75 -15.75 0.20
C ARG A 487 -20.64 -16.25 1.12
N TRP A 488 -19.40 -16.00 0.76
CA TRP A 488 -18.20 -16.43 1.46
C TRP A 488 -17.62 -15.34 2.38
N GLY A 489 -18.25 -14.17 2.46
CA GLY A 489 -17.71 -12.96 3.08
C GLY A 489 -17.51 -13.02 4.61
N ALA A 490 -18.01 -14.06 5.28
CA ALA A 490 -17.82 -14.28 6.72
C ALA A 490 -17.16 -15.64 7.01
N PRO A 491 -15.88 -15.85 6.64
CA PRO A 491 -15.22 -17.15 6.74
C PRO A 491 -15.08 -17.67 8.18
N MET A 492 -15.14 -16.82 9.20
CA MET A 492 -15.17 -17.22 10.61
C MET A 492 -16.40 -18.06 10.98
N TYR A 493 -17.48 -17.96 10.19
CA TYR A 493 -18.71 -18.74 10.37
C TYR A 493 -18.84 -19.94 9.41
N LEU A 494 -17.76 -20.38 8.79
CA LEU A 494 -17.78 -21.49 7.82
C LEU A 494 -18.38 -22.77 8.41
N CYS A 495 -18.11 -23.09 9.69
CA CYS A 495 -18.72 -24.24 10.37
C CYS A 495 -20.26 -24.11 10.49
N ARG A 496 -20.79 -22.89 10.61
CA ARG A 496 -22.25 -22.65 10.62
C ARG A 496 -22.82 -22.83 9.22
N MET A 497 -22.14 -22.35 8.18
CA MET A 497 -22.52 -22.61 6.79
C MET A 497 -22.53 -24.12 6.50
N GLU A 498 -21.54 -24.88 7.00
CA GLU A 498 -21.49 -26.35 6.89
C GLU A 498 -22.71 -27.01 7.61
N GLY A 499 -23.08 -26.51 8.78
CA GLY A 499 -24.24 -27.00 9.52
C GLY A 499 -25.57 -26.79 8.78
N MET A 500 -25.73 -25.69 8.06
CA MET A 500 -26.92 -25.31 7.32
C MET A 500 -27.03 -26.00 5.95
N THR A 501 -25.92 -26.17 5.26
CA THR A 501 -25.88 -26.61 3.85
C THR A 501 -25.33 -28.03 3.70
N GLY A 502 -24.46 -28.45 4.59
CA GLY A 502 -23.64 -29.66 4.47
C GLY A 502 -22.29 -29.37 3.78
N ARG A 503 -21.22 -29.96 4.33
CA ARG A 503 -19.83 -29.76 3.88
C ARG A 503 -19.63 -30.12 2.41
N ALA A 504 -20.19 -31.24 1.97
CA ALA A 504 -20.05 -31.72 0.59
C ALA A 504 -20.71 -30.76 -0.42
N GLU A 505 -21.86 -30.21 -0.07
CA GLU A 505 -22.56 -29.24 -0.90
C GLU A 505 -21.83 -27.90 -0.95
N LEU A 506 -21.33 -27.37 0.16
CA LEU A 506 -20.49 -26.17 0.17
C LEU A 506 -19.23 -26.36 -0.67
N ALA A 507 -18.58 -27.51 -0.56
CA ALA A 507 -17.40 -27.84 -1.38
C ALA A 507 -17.73 -27.91 -2.88
N SER A 508 -18.91 -28.42 -3.24
CA SER A 508 -19.43 -28.43 -4.61
C SER A 508 -19.71 -27.02 -5.11
N GLN A 509 -20.36 -26.20 -4.29
CA GLN A 509 -20.67 -24.82 -4.65
C GLN A 509 -19.41 -23.94 -4.77
N LEU A 510 -18.42 -24.13 -3.90
CA LEU A 510 -17.12 -23.48 -4.03
C LEU A 510 -16.39 -23.90 -5.32
N THR A 511 -16.50 -25.17 -5.69
CA THR A 511 -15.96 -25.66 -6.97
C THR A 511 -16.66 -25.00 -8.15
N ARG A 512 -17.99 -24.98 -8.15
CA ARG A 512 -18.81 -24.31 -9.16
C ARG A 512 -18.48 -22.83 -9.31
N PHE A 513 -18.20 -22.13 -8.19
CA PHE A 513 -17.84 -20.71 -8.17
C PHE A 513 -16.64 -20.40 -9.05
N PHE A 514 -15.60 -21.27 -9.03
CA PHE A 514 -14.43 -21.11 -9.89
C PHE A 514 -14.63 -21.69 -11.30
N ASP A 515 -15.32 -22.84 -11.44
CA ASP A 515 -15.58 -23.48 -12.72
C ASP A 515 -16.46 -22.59 -13.63
N GLU A 516 -17.35 -21.78 -13.06
CA GLU A 516 -18.19 -20.82 -13.78
C GLU A 516 -17.59 -19.40 -13.87
N GLU A 517 -16.31 -19.22 -13.45
CA GLU A 517 -15.58 -17.94 -13.54
C GLU A 517 -16.29 -16.80 -12.80
N LEU A 518 -16.83 -17.07 -11.61
CA LEU A 518 -17.61 -16.10 -10.81
C LEU A 518 -16.76 -15.30 -9.82
N TYR A 519 -15.50 -15.69 -9.64
CA TYR A 519 -14.52 -15.04 -8.81
C TYR A 519 -14.07 -13.68 -9.40
N ASN A 520 -13.88 -12.67 -8.55
CA ASN A 520 -13.34 -11.37 -8.92
C ASN A 520 -11.95 -11.17 -8.33
N GLN A 521 -10.90 -11.21 -9.15
CA GLN A 521 -9.55 -10.87 -8.71
C GLN A 521 -9.36 -9.36 -8.54
N GLY A 522 -10.22 -8.55 -9.11
CA GLY A 522 -10.08 -7.10 -9.20
C GLY A 522 -10.70 -6.32 -8.04
N ASN A 523 -11.20 -6.98 -6.98
CA ASN A 523 -11.79 -6.31 -5.81
C ASN A 523 -11.83 -7.22 -4.57
N GLU A 524 -11.96 -6.66 -3.36
CA GLU A 524 -11.75 -7.31 -2.06
C GLU A 524 -12.79 -8.33 -1.62
N PRO A 525 -14.09 -8.26 -1.98
CA PRO A 525 -15.13 -9.07 -1.35
C PRO A 525 -14.86 -10.57 -1.32
N ASP A 526 -14.15 -11.09 -2.30
CA ASP A 526 -13.95 -12.54 -2.47
C ASP A 526 -12.47 -12.98 -2.63
N ILE A 527 -11.49 -12.09 -2.41
CA ILE A 527 -10.06 -12.43 -2.58
C ILE A 527 -9.56 -13.55 -1.65
N HIS A 528 -10.24 -13.81 -0.53
CA HIS A 528 -9.94 -14.91 0.40
C HIS A 528 -10.55 -16.27 -0.05
N VAL A 529 -11.51 -16.25 -0.96
CA VAL A 529 -12.31 -17.43 -1.35
C VAL A 529 -11.49 -18.57 -1.97
N PRO A 530 -10.43 -18.34 -2.79
CA PRO A 530 -9.58 -19.40 -3.31
C PRO A 530 -8.95 -20.29 -2.23
N PHE A 531 -8.80 -19.76 -1.03
CA PHE A 531 -8.12 -20.43 0.09
C PHE A 531 -9.07 -21.21 1.01
N LEU A 532 -10.39 -21.10 0.82
CA LEU A 532 -11.39 -21.85 1.57
C LEU A 532 -11.39 -23.35 1.28
N PHE A 533 -10.83 -23.80 0.15
CA PHE A 533 -10.74 -25.22 -0.18
C PHE A 533 -10.05 -26.05 0.92
N GLY A 534 -9.03 -25.46 1.59
CA GLY A 534 -8.35 -26.09 2.71
C GLY A 534 -9.31 -26.41 3.87
N ARG A 535 -10.15 -25.45 4.19
CA ARG A 535 -11.17 -25.55 5.27
C ARG A 535 -12.27 -26.58 4.94
N LEU A 536 -12.56 -26.75 3.66
CA LEU A 536 -13.59 -27.72 3.18
C LEU A 536 -13.03 -29.12 2.86
N GLY A 537 -11.78 -29.41 3.24
CA GLY A 537 -11.18 -30.73 3.08
C GLY A 537 -10.55 -31.00 1.70
N MET A 538 -10.37 -29.97 0.88
CA MET A 538 -9.76 -30.04 -0.44
C MET A 538 -8.50 -29.12 -0.55
N PRO A 539 -7.53 -29.18 0.38
CA PRO A 539 -6.42 -28.22 0.42
C PRO A 539 -5.54 -28.24 -0.82
N TRP A 540 -5.50 -29.37 -1.52
CA TRP A 540 -4.77 -29.51 -2.77
C TRP A 540 -5.37 -28.67 -3.91
N LYS A 541 -6.67 -28.33 -3.84
CA LYS A 541 -7.37 -27.58 -4.88
C LYS A 541 -7.01 -26.09 -4.86
N THR A 542 -6.70 -25.54 -3.70
CA THR A 542 -6.26 -24.13 -3.54
C THR A 542 -5.14 -23.80 -4.53
N GLY A 543 -4.05 -24.57 -4.56
CA GLY A 543 -2.93 -24.30 -5.47
C GLY A 543 -3.30 -24.41 -6.95
N LEU A 544 -4.27 -25.27 -7.31
CA LEU A 544 -4.75 -25.41 -8.69
C LEU A 544 -5.61 -24.23 -9.15
N VAL A 545 -6.26 -23.53 -8.22
CA VAL A 545 -7.05 -22.32 -8.50
C VAL A 545 -6.16 -21.07 -8.48
N VAL A 546 -5.30 -20.94 -7.47
CA VAL A 546 -4.48 -19.74 -7.25
C VAL A 546 -3.40 -19.57 -8.33
N ARG A 547 -2.75 -20.67 -8.73
CA ARG A 547 -1.67 -20.60 -9.71
C ARG A 547 -2.09 -20.00 -11.06
N PRO A 548 -3.18 -20.41 -11.70
CA PRO A 548 -3.68 -19.76 -12.92
C PRO A 548 -3.98 -18.27 -12.74
N LEU A 549 -4.57 -17.88 -11.62
CA LEU A 549 -4.82 -16.44 -11.31
C LEU A 549 -3.53 -15.61 -11.25
N GLN A 550 -2.43 -16.21 -10.81
CA GLN A 550 -1.13 -15.52 -10.75
C GLN A 550 -0.37 -15.49 -12.07
N THR A 551 -0.52 -16.51 -12.94
CA THR A 551 0.47 -16.76 -14.00
C THR A 551 -0.12 -17.04 -15.38
N GLU A 552 -1.43 -17.22 -15.50
CA GLU A 552 -2.05 -17.64 -16.75
C GLU A 552 -3.09 -16.64 -17.23
N SER A 553 -3.38 -16.69 -18.52
CA SER A 553 -4.50 -15.95 -19.10
C SER A 553 -5.80 -16.68 -18.79
N VAL A 554 -6.58 -16.16 -17.86
CA VAL A 554 -7.88 -16.69 -17.45
C VAL A 554 -9.00 -15.71 -17.83
N THR A 555 -10.24 -16.20 -17.82
CA THR A 555 -11.39 -15.33 -18.05
C THR A 555 -11.82 -14.65 -16.75
N HIS A 556 -12.01 -13.35 -16.82
CA HIS A 556 -12.57 -12.53 -15.75
C HIS A 556 -13.92 -11.97 -16.18
N ARG A 557 -14.95 -12.20 -15.41
CA ARG A 557 -16.29 -11.63 -15.63
C ARG A 557 -16.45 -10.27 -14.99
N TYR A 558 -15.68 -10.01 -13.93
CA TYR A 558 -15.74 -8.83 -13.09
C TYR A 558 -14.38 -8.14 -13.04
N GLY A 559 -14.38 -6.81 -12.94
CA GLY A 559 -13.21 -5.99 -12.74
C GLY A 559 -13.54 -4.85 -11.79
N GLY A 560 -12.59 -4.47 -10.93
CA GLY A 560 -12.85 -3.45 -9.93
C GLY A 560 -14.18 -3.71 -9.23
N ASN A 561 -15.08 -2.75 -9.29
CA ASN A 561 -16.36 -2.78 -8.60
C ASN A 561 -17.58 -3.03 -9.52
N ASP A 562 -17.38 -3.51 -10.73
CA ASP A 562 -18.47 -3.79 -11.69
C ASP A 562 -18.20 -5.05 -12.54
N ALA A 563 -19.22 -5.48 -13.30
CA ALA A 563 -19.10 -6.54 -14.28
C ALA A 563 -18.59 -6.00 -15.61
N TYR A 564 -17.65 -6.69 -16.24
CA TYR A 564 -17.24 -6.35 -17.60
C TYR A 564 -18.42 -6.50 -18.56
N ARG A 565 -18.54 -5.54 -19.47
CA ARG A 565 -19.57 -5.61 -20.55
C ARG A 565 -19.41 -6.89 -21.40
N THR A 566 -18.18 -7.30 -21.63
CA THR A 566 -17.79 -8.58 -22.22
C THR A 566 -16.69 -9.15 -21.34
N PRO A 567 -16.77 -10.42 -20.91
CA PRO A 567 -15.73 -11.02 -20.09
C PRO A 567 -14.34 -10.77 -20.67
N TRP A 568 -13.42 -10.31 -19.85
CA TRP A 568 -12.05 -10.06 -20.25
C TRP A 568 -11.21 -11.31 -20.06
N LYS A 569 -10.32 -11.60 -21.03
CA LYS A 569 -9.40 -12.73 -20.95
C LYS A 569 -7.96 -12.23 -20.95
N GLY A 570 -7.24 -12.50 -19.86
CA GLY A 570 -5.86 -12.05 -19.70
C GLY A 570 -5.25 -12.51 -18.37
N CYS A 571 -4.01 -12.11 -18.14
CA CYS A 571 -3.30 -12.37 -16.90
C CYS A 571 -3.62 -11.24 -15.92
N ALA A 572 -4.04 -11.60 -14.70
CA ALA A 572 -4.35 -10.60 -13.65
C ALA A 572 -3.10 -9.86 -13.15
N PHE A 573 -1.91 -10.43 -13.31
CA PHE A 573 -0.64 -9.83 -12.89
C PHE A 573 0.40 -9.96 -14.00
N VAL A 574 0.96 -8.84 -14.47
CA VAL A 574 1.94 -8.78 -15.54
C VAL A 574 3.06 -7.80 -15.21
N ASN A 575 4.29 -8.14 -15.55
CA ASN A 575 5.46 -7.25 -15.42
C ASN A 575 5.46 -6.16 -16.49
N ALA A 576 4.48 -5.26 -16.45
CA ALA A 576 4.27 -4.18 -17.42
C ALA A 576 3.51 -3.00 -16.80
N PRO A 577 3.51 -1.80 -17.42
CA PRO A 577 2.70 -0.68 -16.95
C PRO A 577 1.20 -0.98 -16.85
N ARG A 578 0.62 -1.76 -17.75
CA ARG A 578 -0.73 -2.35 -17.62
C ARG A 578 -0.64 -3.68 -16.89
N GLY A 579 -0.20 -3.63 -15.63
CA GLY A 579 0.21 -4.81 -14.87
C GLY A 579 -0.87 -5.54 -14.12
N TYR A 580 -2.13 -5.09 -14.17
CA TYR A 580 -3.29 -5.67 -13.48
C TYR A 580 -4.46 -5.93 -14.43
N CYS A 581 -5.55 -6.53 -13.95
CA CYS A 581 -6.81 -6.56 -14.70
C CYS A 581 -7.28 -5.12 -15.02
N PRO A 582 -8.01 -4.91 -16.12
CA PRO A 582 -8.66 -3.63 -16.36
C PRO A 582 -9.56 -3.23 -15.17
N GLU A 583 -9.59 -1.96 -14.81
CA GLU A 583 -10.42 -1.41 -13.74
C GLU A 583 -10.12 -1.97 -12.33
N MET A 584 -9.06 -2.75 -12.18
CA MET A 584 -8.59 -3.22 -10.88
C MET A 584 -7.80 -2.11 -10.21
N ASP A 585 -8.22 -1.70 -9.03
CA ASP A 585 -7.42 -0.90 -8.13
C ASP A 585 -6.45 -1.81 -7.35
N GLU A 586 -5.31 -1.30 -6.95
CA GLU A 586 -4.34 -2.07 -6.16
C GLU A 586 -4.67 -2.01 -4.67
N ASP A 587 -5.45 -0.99 -4.30
CA ASP A 587 -6.05 -0.75 -2.98
C ASP A 587 -5.06 -0.74 -1.83
N ASP A 588 -4.13 0.23 -1.94
CA ASP A 588 -3.18 0.56 -0.88
C ASP A 588 -2.38 -0.65 -0.36
N GLY A 589 -2.02 -1.56 -1.24
CA GLY A 589 -1.25 -2.76 -0.91
C GLY A 589 -2.08 -4.02 -0.64
N ALA A 590 -3.42 -3.97 -0.70
CA ALA A 590 -4.28 -5.14 -0.46
C ALA A 590 -4.05 -6.23 -1.50
N MET A 591 -4.12 -5.88 -2.79
CA MET A 591 -3.93 -6.83 -3.90
C MET A 591 -2.48 -7.26 -4.04
N SER A 592 -1.53 -6.39 -3.75
CA SER A 592 -0.11 -6.73 -3.68
C SER A 592 0.17 -7.73 -2.56
N ALA A 593 -0.38 -7.54 -1.36
CA ALA A 593 -0.22 -8.48 -0.26
C ALA A 593 -0.89 -9.84 -0.57
N TRP A 594 -2.03 -9.84 -1.28
CA TRP A 594 -2.63 -11.06 -1.81
C TRP A 594 -1.64 -11.84 -2.69
N TYR A 595 -1.00 -11.14 -3.65
CA TYR A 595 -0.02 -11.77 -4.55
C TYR A 595 1.19 -12.32 -3.79
N VAL A 596 1.68 -11.59 -2.77
CA VAL A 596 2.78 -12.06 -1.91
C VAL A 596 2.39 -13.32 -1.16
N PHE A 597 1.27 -13.33 -0.44
CA PHE A 597 0.79 -14.51 0.27
C PHE A 597 0.55 -15.70 -0.66
N ALA A 598 -0.12 -15.47 -1.79
CA ALA A 598 -0.36 -16.48 -2.82
C ALA A 598 0.96 -17.07 -3.35
N SER A 599 2.01 -16.25 -3.47
CA SER A 599 3.31 -16.68 -3.98
C SER A 599 4.14 -17.48 -2.99
N ILE A 600 4.02 -17.17 -1.68
CA ILE A 600 4.76 -17.89 -0.62
C ILE A 600 4.05 -19.16 -0.15
N GLY A 601 2.80 -19.39 -0.58
CA GLY A 601 2.03 -20.58 -0.24
C GLY A 601 1.38 -20.55 1.14
N LEU A 602 1.13 -19.36 1.69
CA LEU A 602 0.45 -19.09 2.96
C LEU A 602 -0.67 -18.08 2.75
N TYR A 603 -1.81 -18.21 3.45
CA TYR A 603 -2.86 -17.19 3.39
C TYR A 603 -3.69 -17.12 4.67
N PRO A 604 -3.93 -15.92 5.24
CA PRO A 604 -4.73 -15.71 6.47
C PRO A 604 -6.22 -15.63 6.13
N VAL A 605 -6.91 -16.76 6.00
CA VAL A 605 -8.33 -16.81 5.57
C VAL A 605 -9.28 -16.10 6.54
N VAL A 606 -9.02 -16.24 7.84
CA VAL A 606 -9.80 -15.56 8.90
C VAL A 606 -8.86 -14.65 9.67
N VAL A 607 -8.95 -13.37 9.37
CA VAL A 607 -8.19 -12.35 10.10
C VAL A 607 -8.67 -12.33 11.56
N GLY A 608 -7.72 -12.43 12.47
CA GLY A 608 -7.98 -12.61 13.91
C GLY A 608 -7.74 -14.04 14.42
N GLU A 609 -7.59 -15.06 13.58
CA GLU A 609 -7.17 -16.39 14.00
C GLU A 609 -5.65 -16.54 14.17
N ALA A 610 -4.84 -15.65 13.62
CA ALA A 610 -3.39 -15.73 13.55
C ALA A 610 -2.92 -17.11 13.01
N SER A 611 -3.55 -17.56 11.94
CA SER A 611 -3.27 -18.85 11.28
C SER A 611 -3.32 -18.72 9.76
N TYR A 612 -2.60 -19.58 9.06
CA TYR A 612 -2.45 -19.53 7.60
C TYR A 612 -2.78 -20.88 6.99
N GLU A 613 -3.61 -20.87 5.95
CA GLU A 613 -3.79 -22.03 5.07
C GLU A 613 -2.49 -22.24 4.28
N VAL A 614 -2.06 -23.50 4.13
CA VAL A 614 -0.84 -23.89 3.42
C VAL A 614 -1.21 -24.57 2.11
N PHE A 615 -0.63 -24.09 1.02
CA PHE A 615 -0.87 -24.60 -0.34
C PHE A 615 0.38 -24.49 -1.20
N SER A 616 0.32 -24.89 -2.44
CA SER A 616 1.45 -24.91 -3.39
C SER A 616 1.97 -23.48 -3.66
N PRO A 617 3.21 -23.11 -3.24
CA PRO A 617 3.78 -21.80 -3.51
C PRO A 617 4.13 -21.62 -5.01
N LEU A 618 4.27 -20.36 -5.43
CA LEU A 618 4.71 -20.01 -6.79
C LEU A 618 6.17 -20.47 -7.03
N PHE A 619 7.02 -20.21 -6.06
CA PHE A 619 8.46 -20.45 -6.10
C PHE A 619 8.85 -21.86 -5.64
N ASP A 620 10.09 -22.30 -5.94
CA ASP A 620 10.61 -23.58 -5.53
C ASP A 620 11.05 -23.58 -4.06
N SER A 621 11.61 -22.47 -3.62
CA SER A 621 11.90 -22.21 -2.22
C SER A 621 11.60 -20.77 -1.83
N VAL A 622 11.19 -20.60 -0.56
CA VAL A 622 10.96 -19.29 0.05
C VAL A 622 11.56 -19.28 1.44
N ASP A 623 12.34 -18.26 1.76
CA ASP A 623 12.83 -17.99 3.10
C ASP A 623 12.11 -16.73 3.62
N ILE A 624 11.42 -16.85 4.76
CA ILE A 624 10.63 -15.77 5.36
C ILE A 624 11.22 -15.45 6.73
N ARG A 625 11.63 -14.21 6.95
CA ARG A 625 12.06 -13.73 8.26
C ARG A 625 10.84 -13.31 9.08
N VAL A 626 10.53 -14.07 10.11
CA VAL A 626 9.46 -13.79 11.08
C VAL A 626 10.09 -13.39 12.40
N GLY A 627 10.09 -12.08 12.71
CA GLY A 627 10.89 -11.55 13.83
C GLY A 627 12.38 -11.86 13.65
N GLU A 628 12.98 -12.53 14.66
CA GLU A 628 14.39 -12.93 14.66
C GLU A 628 14.64 -14.30 14.01
N ARG A 629 13.59 -15.01 13.60
CA ARG A 629 13.68 -16.38 13.09
C ARG A 629 13.40 -16.44 11.58
N THR A 630 13.86 -17.51 10.96
CA THR A 630 13.59 -17.79 9.54
C THR A 630 12.71 -19.02 9.40
N VAL A 631 11.65 -18.90 8.64
CA VAL A 631 10.82 -19.99 8.16
C VAL A 631 11.25 -20.32 6.73
N LYS A 632 11.56 -21.58 6.47
CA LYS A 632 11.96 -22.08 5.16
C LYS A 632 10.80 -22.85 4.54
N VAL A 633 10.22 -22.37 3.44
CA VAL A 633 9.23 -23.12 2.67
C VAL A 633 9.93 -23.83 1.53
N ARG A 634 9.78 -25.15 1.45
CA ARG A 634 10.48 -26.00 0.49
C ARG A 634 9.50 -26.92 -0.25
N THR A 635 9.64 -27.00 -1.56
CA THR A 635 8.86 -27.93 -2.41
C THR A 635 9.70 -29.17 -2.71
N VAL A 636 9.14 -30.36 -2.52
CA VAL A 636 9.81 -31.63 -2.77
C VAL A 636 9.00 -32.48 -3.75
N GLY A 637 9.62 -32.86 -4.85
CA GLY A 637 9.00 -33.70 -5.86
C GLY A 637 8.02 -33.00 -6.80
N ARG A 638 8.02 -31.65 -6.82
CA ARG A 638 7.21 -30.87 -7.77
C ARG A 638 7.85 -30.91 -9.15
N THR A 639 7.14 -31.45 -10.14
CA THR A 639 7.59 -31.57 -11.54
C THR A 639 6.76 -30.71 -12.49
N SER A 640 5.60 -30.22 -12.06
CA SER A 640 4.74 -29.34 -12.84
C SER A 640 3.92 -28.42 -11.96
N ALA A 641 3.47 -27.30 -12.52
CA ALA A 641 2.65 -26.30 -11.81
C ALA A 641 1.30 -26.86 -11.34
N GLY A 642 0.66 -27.73 -12.13
CA GLY A 642 -0.62 -28.35 -11.80
C GLY A 642 -0.53 -29.62 -10.95
N GLN A 643 0.64 -29.95 -10.42
CA GLN A 643 0.80 -31.16 -9.62
C GLN A 643 0.11 -31.02 -8.27
N ARG A 644 -0.61 -32.06 -7.87
CA ARG A 644 -1.34 -32.09 -6.59
C ARG A 644 -0.39 -32.19 -5.40
N LEU A 645 -0.54 -31.27 -4.46
CA LEU A 645 0.10 -31.33 -3.14
C LEU A 645 -0.48 -32.50 -2.33
N ARG A 646 0.36 -33.39 -1.84
CA ARG A 646 -0.05 -34.63 -1.12
C ARG A 646 0.10 -34.52 0.37
N ARG A 647 1.15 -33.84 0.83
CA ARG A 647 1.49 -33.79 2.26
C ARG A 647 2.23 -32.50 2.57
N VAL A 648 1.95 -31.97 3.76
CA VAL A 648 2.65 -30.83 4.35
C VAL A 648 3.31 -31.26 5.65
N CYS A 649 4.56 -30.92 5.84
CA CYS A 649 5.32 -31.23 7.05
C CYS A 649 5.89 -29.95 7.67
N TRP A 650 5.85 -29.85 8.99
CA TRP A 650 6.57 -28.85 9.77
C TRP A 650 7.69 -29.50 10.54
N ASN A 651 8.94 -29.10 10.30
CA ASN A 651 10.15 -29.69 10.91
C ASN A 651 10.13 -31.23 10.81
N GLY A 652 9.80 -31.77 9.65
CA GLY A 652 9.70 -33.21 9.36
C GLY A 652 8.45 -33.93 9.89
N LYS A 653 7.60 -33.27 10.70
CA LYS A 653 6.35 -33.84 11.21
C LYS A 653 5.19 -33.47 10.28
N THR A 654 4.41 -34.47 9.86
CA THR A 654 3.23 -34.23 9.01
C THR A 654 2.16 -33.42 9.76
N LEU A 655 1.69 -32.33 9.17
CA LEU A 655 0.54 -31.59 9.66
C LEU A 655 -0.74 -32.36 9.29
N LYS A 656 -1.68 -32.46 10.25
CA LYS A 656 -2.98 -33.11 10.02
C LYS A 656 -3.86 -32.31 9.05
N GLU A 657 -3.80 -30.99 9.17
CA GLU A 657 -4.43 -30.05 8.27
C GLU A 657 -3.36 -29.25 7.53
N PHE A 658 -3.66 -28.78 6.33
CA PHE A 658 -2.77 -27.91 5.58
C PHE A 658 -2.91 -26.48 6.12
N ARG A 659 -2.60 -26.32 7.40
CA ARG A 659 -2.68 -25.07 8.15
C ARG A 659 -1.57 -24.97 9.18
N ILE A 660 -1.05 -23.77 9.37
CA ILE A 660 -0.02 -23.46 10.35
C ILE A 660 -0.37 -22.20 11.14
N THR A 661 -0.10 -22.18 12.45
CA THR A 661 -0.33 -21.00 13.28
C THR A 661 0.86 -20.04 13.22
N HIS A 662 0.60 -18.76 13.46
CA HIS A 662 1.67 -17.75 13.55
C HIS A 662 2.66 -18.08 14.68
N ALA A 663 2.18 -18.62 15.80
CA ALA A 663 3.03 -19.06 16.91
C ALA A 663 4.12 -20.04 16.46
N LEU A 664 3.77 -21.03 15.62
CA LEU A 664 4.76 -21.95 15.05
C LEU A 664 5.74 -21.24 14.10
N LEU A 665 5.27 -20.29 13.28
CA LEU A 665 6.16 -19.53 12.39
C LEU A 665 7.19 -18.71 13.18
N LYS A 666 6.80 -18.14 14.32
CA LYS A 666 7.71 -17.40 15.22
C LYS A 666 8.82 -18.26 15.83
N GLU A 667 8.63 -19.58 15.94
CA GLU A 667 9.68 -20.50 16.39
C GLU A 667 10.78 -20.69 15.35
N GLY A 668 10.48 -20.40 14.07
CA GLY A 668 11.34 -20.72 12.93
C GLY A 668 11.35 -22.21 12.60
N GLY A 669 11.72 -22.56 11.41
CA GLY A 669 11.77 -23.95 10.99
C GLY A 669 11.55 -24.15 9.50
N GLU A 670 11.25 -25.41 9.13
CA GLU A 670 11.04 -25.76 7.73
C GLU A 670 9.64 -26.31 7.50
N LEU A 671 8.95 -25.67 6.55
CA LEU A 671 7.66 -26.10 6.00
C LEU A 671 7.92 -26.82 4.68
N THR A 672 7.83 -28.14 4.70
CA THR A 672 8.09 -28.97 3.50
C THR A 672 6.79 -29.39 2.84
N LEU A 673 6.63 -29.05 1.56
CA LEU A 673 5.46 -29.39 0.72
C LEU A 673 5.85 -30.54 -0.22
N VAL A 674 5.22 -31.72 -0.06
CA VAL A 674 5.52 -32.94 -0.82
C VAL A 674 4.45 -33.19 -1.88
N TYR A 675 4.88 -33.40 -3.11
CA TYR A 675 4.05 -33.58 -4.29
C TYR A 675 3.99 -35.01 -4.78
#